data_f2f1c2b2670774c3702b4c80a155eb6d
#
_entry.id   f2f1c2b2670774c3702b4c80a155eb6d
#
_cell.length_a   1.000
_cell.length_b   1.000
_cell.length_c   1.000
_cell.angle_alpha   90.00
_cell.angle_beta   90.00
_cell.angle_gamma   90.00
#
_symmetry.space_group_name_H-M   'P 1'
#
loop_
_entity.id
_entity.type
_entity.pdbx_description
1 polymer ?
#
loop_
_entity_poly.entity_id
_entity_poly.type
_entity_poly.pdbx_seq_one_letter_code
_entity_poly.pdbx_strand_id
1 'polypeptide(L)'
;MSAIHDLINQIDDPRLRERLTTEWANASKEKKFGLVFEDHLPELLPLHSAKPRKGDLVCRRQGALKDVWQVKSLHAGIATCVKPSNDVHPSEPTRAAAEPVQLPVGELLVVREFGEPIFPALVPVDAVANGPADAPWHTLIEADNYHALQLLEYLYAGQVDCIYIDPPYNTGARDWKYNNDYVDGNDGWRHSKWLAFMEKRLKLAKRLLKPESGVLIVTIDEKEYLHLGMLLEQGFPEARIQMISTMINPASVARVGGFGRSDEYIFVVMFGTAAPGRLRLGREWVSGKGRTHTGNIRWDLLRRSGTNAERGHSPGCFYPIYVNPKKRTIERIGAALPVGQSVAEDIPGLVAVLPIRKNGSEGNWQWSPDTFKERMTLGRVRVGGNEKRGFVIYILKDGEYAKIQRGEFQECERAADGAIIVEDNDASFVVAIPGSQWRIASHDATQFGSRLLGDILPDRRFPFPKSLYAVRDTIRFYLEDRSNALVVDFFAGSGTTLNAVNLLNATDGGQRRCILVTNNEVSAEESAALNARGLQPGDAEWEAQGICRSVTWPRSKYTILGQRDDGSVLTGEYLTGKSVEREKARSFTQIGFVDPATLDTPAKKKQVVALIDGLPQTLVKDACPFIVSEEHKASVLFDPAAAEDWLEALDGQEHITDVYIVTPTKRVFDQLKAQVVELLGPLLVPEEEKRPMSEGFAANLAYFKLDFLEKERVSLRRAFREILPLLWLKAGAVGPRPELKRGEPEPALLAPEASNFVVLLDEARMGRLLKVLDGRTGLSHVFIVTDADESFKTMAQDVREVAGKANPGLQVVQLYRDYLLNFMINKNQDRAAAPAITAAGTQGARA
;
A
#
# COMPACT_ATOMS: atom_id res chain seq x y z
N MET A 1 -17.42 -11.75 32.49
CA MET A 1 -16.27 -10.86 32.68
C MET A 1 -15.52 -10.80 31.37
N SER A 2 -14.91 -9.70 30.98
CA SER A 2 -14.22 -9.62 29.69
C SER A 2 -12.91 -10.43 29.73
N ALA A 3 -12.51 -10.99 28.59
CA ALA A 3 -11.24 -11.74 28.46
C ALA A 3 -10.02 -10.96 29.00
N ILE A 4 -10.08 -9.63 28.98
CA ILE A 4 -9.04 -8.76 29.52
C ILE A 4 -8.94 -8.87 31.06
N HIS A 5 -10.07 -8.96 31.76
CA HIS A 5 -10.03 -9.19 33.21
C HIS A 5 -9.38 -10.53 33.57
N ASP A 6 -9.65 -11.55 32.76
CA ASP A 6 -9.05 -12.87 32.99
C ASP A 6 -7.55 -12.87 32.72
N LEU A 7 -7.09 -12.11 31.70
CA LEU A 7 -5.67 -11.90 31.43
C LEU A 7 -4.97 -11.08 32.52
N ILE A 8 -5.61 -10.01 32.99
CA ILE A 8 -5.08 -9.19 34.10
C ILE A 8 -4.95 -10.04 35.37
N ASN A 9 -5.89 -10.93 35.64
CA ASN A 9 -5.84 -11.81 36.82
C ASN A 9 -4.74 -12.86 36.73
N GLN A 10 -4.22 -13.20 35.57
CA GLN A 10 -3.10 -14.12 35.39
C GLN A 10 -1.72 -13.48 35.61
N ILE A 11 -1.66 -12.18 35.86
CA ILE A 11 -0.42 -11.47 36.11
C ILE A 11 0.01 -11.72 37.57
N ASP A 12 1.19 -12.28 37.75
CA ASP A 12 1.71 -12.61 39.09
C ASP A 12 2.12 -11.38 39.92
N ASP A 13 2.60 -10.30 39.27
CA ASP A 13 2.98 -9.07 39.96
C ASP A 13 1.73 -8.30 40.46
N PRO A 14 1.50 -8.16 41.77
CA PRO A 14 0.34 -7.49 42.31
C PRO A 14 0.26 -5.99 41.91
N ARG A 15 1.42 -5.31 41.85
CA ARG A 15 1.48 -3.88 41.49
C ARG A 15 1.14 -3.64 40.03
N LEU A 16 1.64 -4.50 39.13
CA LEU A 16 1.34 -4.44 37.73
C LEU A 16 -0.14 -4.78 37.46
N ARG A 17 -0.67 -5.79 38.16
CA ARG A 17 -2.09 -6.18 38.11
C ARG A 17 -3.01 -5.04 38.54
N GLU A 18 -2.76 -4.42 39.67
CA GLU A 18 -3.55 -3.30 40.19
C GLU A 18 -3.50 -2.08 39.25
N ARG A 19 -2.31 -1.74 38.75
CA ARG A 19 -2.11 -0.65 37.82
C ARG A 19 -2.87 -0.90 36.51
N LEU A 20 -2.77 -2.10 35.93
CA LEU A 20 -3.49 -2.47 34.70
C LEU A 20 -5.00 -2.51 34.92
N THR A 21 -5.47 -2.98 36.07
CA THR A 21 -6.89 -2.94 36.43
C THR A 21 -7.40 -1.50 36.51
N THR A 22 -6.63 -0.60 37.08
CA THR A 22 -6.97 0.82 37.21
C THR A 22 -6.99 1.51 35.84
N GLU A 23 -5.95 1.30 35.04
CA GLU A 23 -5.86 1.87 33.69
C GLU A 23 -6.99 1.33 32.78
N TRP A 24 -7.28 0.02 32.87
CA TRP A 24 -8.40 -0.57 32.16
C TRP A 24 -9.77 -0.02 32.61
N ALA A 25 -9.96 0.15 33.92
CA ALA A 25 -11.17 0.73 34.46
C ALA A 25 -11.34 2.20 34.01
N ASN A 26 -10.25 2.97 33.94
CA ASN A 26 -10.25 4.35 33.45
C ASN A 26 -10.54 4.36 31.95
N ALA A 27 -9.84 3.59 31.15
CA ALA A 27 -10.08 3.48 29.72
C ALA A 27 -11.50 3.02 29.38
N SER A 28 -12.11 2.14 30.20
CA SER A 28 -13.50 1.71 30.00
C SER A 28 -14.54 2.73 30.47
N LYS A 29 -14.22 3.62 31.42
CA LYS A 29 -15.10 4.71 31.89
C LYS A 29 -15.13 5.93 30.97
N GLU A 30 -14.04 6.17 30.23
CA GLU A 30 -13.95 7.33 29.35
C GLU A 30 -14.83 7.22 28.09
N LYS A 31 -15.25 6.02 27.69
CA LYS A 31 -16.15 5.81 26.55
C LYS A 31 -17.62 5.99 26.94
N LYS A 32 -18.03 7.24 27.11
CA LYS A 32 -19.45 7.59 27.37
C LYS A 32 -20.30 7.76 26.10
N PHE A 33 -19.68 7.73 24.93
CA PHE A 33 -20.35 7.88 23.64
C PHE A 33 -20.02 6.66 22.77
N GLY A 34 -21.06 6.04 22.23
CA GLY A 34 -20.93 4.89 21.33
C GLY A 34 -21.88 5.04 20.14
N LEU A 35 -21.50 4.45 19.01
CA LEU A 35 -22.37 4.34 17.86
C LEU A 35 -23.46 3.31 18.17
N VAL A 36 -24.72 3.73 18.10
CA VAL A 36 -25.88 2.85 18.25
C VAL A 36 -26.67 2.86 16.96
N PHE A 37 -26.90 1.71 16.40
CA PHE A 37 -27.72 1.50 15.20
C PHE A 37 -28.51 0.20 15.31
N GLU A 38 -29.57 0.08 14.53
CA GLU A 38 -30.38 -1.14 14.55
C GLU A 38 -29.62 -2.31 13.93
N ASP A 39 -29.65 -3.45 14.61
CA ASP A 39 -29.14 -4.71 14.07
C ASP A 39 -30.21 -5.28 13.12
N HIS A 40 -29.98 -5.04 11.82
CA HIS A 40 -30.85 -5.56 10.78
C HIS A 40 -30.66 -7.07 10.66
N LEU A 41 -31.80 -7.79 10.66
CA LEU A 41 -31.90 -9.25 10.67
C LEU A 41 -31.16 -9.92 9.49
N PRO A 42 -30.83 -11.22 9.65
CA PRO A 42 -29.88 -11.92 8.81
C PRO A 42 -30.26 -11.94 7.35
N GLU A 43 -29.29 -11.71 6.51
CA GLU A 43 -29.38 -11.88 5.07
C GLU A 43 -29.59 -13.36 4.76
N LEU A 44 -30.56 -13.66 3.88
CA LEU A 44 -30.71 -14.97 3.32
C LEU A 44 -29.55 -15.22 2.32
N LEU A 45 -28.91 -16.36 2.49
CA LEU A 45 -27.82 -16.75 1.60
C LEU A 45 -28.35 -17.48 0.38
N PRO A 46 -28.25 -16.93 -0.85
CA PRO A 46 -28.62 -17.63 -2.06
C PRO A 46 -27.54 -18.62 -2.48
N LEU A 47 -27.89 -19.87 -2.67
CA LEU A 47 -27.02 -20.94 -3.17
C LEU A 47 -27.28 -21.16 -4.67
N HIS A 48 -26.63 -20.37 -5.53
CA HIS A 48 -26.89 -20.39 -6.98
C HIS A 48 -26.61 -21.74 -7.65
N SER A 49 -25.67 -22.53 -7.13
CA SER A 49 -25.31 -23.85 -7.67
C SER A 49 -26.09 -25.01 -7.10
N ALA A 50 -26.89 -24.79 -6.03
CA ALA A 50 -27.65 -25.83 -5.38
C ALA A 50 -28.95 -26.11 -6.13
N LYS A 51 -29.19 -27.39 -6.38
CA LYS A 51 -30.48 -27.83 -6.95
C LYS A 51 -31.51 -27.99 -5.82
N PRO A 52 -32.72 -27.39 -5.95
CA PRO A 52 -33.76 -27.52 -4.96
C PRO A 52 -34.12 -29.00 -4.65
N ARG A 53 -34.25 -29.33 -3.37
CA ARG A 53 -34.62 -30.65 -2.87
C ARG A 53 -35.81 -30.53 -1.90
N LYS A 54 -36.44 -31.65 -1.64
CA LYS A 54 -37.47 -31.71 -0.62
C LYS A 54 -36.89 -31.28 0.74
N GLY A 55 -37.55 -30.32 1.37
CA GLY A 55 -37.17 -29.75 2.66
C GLY A 55 -36.34 -28.45 2.54
N ASP A 56 -35.76 -28.15 1.39
CA ASP A 56 -35.00 -26.90 1.20
C ASP A 56 -35.87 -25.67 1.26
N LEU A 57 -35.29 -24.58 1.79
CA LEU A 57 -35.86 -23.25 1.65
C LEU A 57 -35.47 -22.72 0.27
N VAL A 58 -36.45 -22.16 -0.43
CA VAL A 58 -36.25 -21.61 -1.78
C VAL A 58 -36.90 -20.25 -1.93
N CYS A 59 -36.36 -19.41 -2.79
CA CYS A 59 -36.98 -18.17 -3.26
C CYS A 59 -36.98 -18.14 -4.78
N ARG A 60 -37.65 -17.16 -5.40
CA ARG A 60 -37.52 -16.95 -6.85
C ARG A 60 -36.16 -16.38 -7.18
N ARG A 61 -35.61 -16.75 -8.33
CA ARG A 61 -34.32 -16.21 -8.84
C ARG A 61 -34.40 -14.74 -9.12
N GLN A 62 -35.56 -14.22 -9.46
CA GLN A 62 -35.82 -12.81 -9.72
C GLN A 62 -36.51 -12.15 -8.53
N GLY A 63 -36.12 -10.90 -8.21
CA GLY A 63 -36.70 -10.09 -7.16
C GLY A 63 -35.98 -10.19 -5.82
N ALA A 64 -36.62 -9.59 -4.81
CA ALA A 64 -36.11 -9.60 -3.44
C ALA A 64 -36.22 -10.99 -2.80
N LEU A 65 -35.22 -11.36 -1.98
CA LEU A 65 -35.21 -12.62 -1.24
C LEU A 65 -36.24 -12.65 -0.07
N LYS A 66 -37.35 -11.92 -0.19
CA LYS A 66 -38.38 -11.78 0.87
C LYS A 66 -39.39 -12.89 0.90
N ASP A 67 -39.67 -13.46 -0.27
CA ASP A 67 -40.66 -14.53 -0.39
C ASP A 67 -39.93 -15.87 -0.38
N VAL A 68 -39.87 -16.48 0.79
CA VAL A 68 -39.30 -17.80 1.03
C VAL A 68 -40.35 -18.86 1.11
N TRP A 69 -40.10 -20.01 0.47
CA TRP A 69 -40.94 -21.19 0.53
C TRP A 69 -40.13 -22.42 0.93
N GLN A 70 -40.79 -23.40 1.53
CA GLN A 70 -40.18 -24.70 1.77
C GLN A 70 -40.69 -25.70 0.72
N VAL A 71 -39.78 -26.40 0.07
CA VAL A 71 -40.09 -27.42 -0.92
C VAL A 71 -40.66 -28.66 -0.20
N LYS A 72 -41.90 -29.04 -0.50
CA LYS A 72 -42.57 -30.26 0.03
C LYS A 72 -42.40 -31.47 -0.89
N SER A 73 -42.46 -31.26 -2.20
CA SER A 73 -42.25 -32.31 -3.19
C SER A 73 -41.73 -31.73 -4.51
N LEU A 74 -41.06 -32.58 -5.30
CA LEU A 74 -40.57 -32.26 -6.63
C LEU A 74 -41.11 -33.33 -7.59
N HIS A 75 -41.76 -32.88 -8.66
CA HIS A 75 -42.26 -33.78 -9.71
C HIS A 75 -42.14 -33.10 -11.07
N ALA A 76 -41.56 -33.80 -12.03
CA ALA A 76 -41.50 -33.39 -13.43
C ALA A 76 -41.00 -31.91 -13.64
N GLY A 77 -40.00 -31.44 -12.89
CA GLY A 77 -39.48 -30.09 -13.01
C GLY A 77 -40.33 -29.02 -12.29
N ILE A 78 -41.36 -29.39 -11.54
CA ILE A 78 -42.18 -28.51 -10.73
C ILE A 78 -41.96 -28.82 -9.23
N ALA A 79 -41.77 -27.79 -8.43
CA ALA A 79 -41.69 -27.86 -6.99
C ALA A 79 -43.04 -27.44 -6.37
N THR A 80 -43.57 -28.28 -5.51
CA THR A 80 -44.70 -27.91 -4.66
C THR A 80 -44.16 -27.29 -3.38
N CYS A 81 -44.39 -26.02 -3.17
CA CYS A 81 -43.81 -25.19 -2.11
C CYS A 81 -44.92 -24.69 -1.15
N VAL A 82 -44.57 -24.54 0.13
CA VAL A 82 -45.41 -23.92 1.15
C VAL A 82 -44.64 -22.83 1.88
N LYS A 83 -45.30 -21.83 2.40
CA LYS A 83 -44.61 -20.84 3.27
C LYS A 83 -44.22 -21.53 4.58
N PRO A 84 -42.96 -21.27 5.07
CA PRO A 84 -42.50 -21.83 6.35
C PRO A 84 -43.38 -21.33 7.50
N SER A 85 -43.66 -22.20 8.46
CA SER A 85 -44.59 -21.93 9.56
C SER A 85 -43.95 -21.23 10.76
N ASN A 86 -43.02 -20.32 10.56
CA ASN A 86 -42.26 -19.66 11.64
C ASN A 86 -42.97 -18.48 12.32
N ASP A 87 -44.18 -18.12 11.93
CA ASP A 87 -44.99 -17.05 12.57
C ASP A 87 -46.05 -17.62 13.49
N VAL A 88 -45.71 -18.55 14.35
CA VAL A 88 -46.66 -18.98 15.40
C VAL A 88 -46.32 -18.26 16.71
N HIS A 89 -46.83 -17.06 16.88
CA HIS A 89 -47.01 -16.52 18.24
C HIS A 89 -48.04 -17.40 18.99
N PRO A 90 -47.75 -17.86 20.22
CA PRO A 90 -48.59 -18.81 20.95
C PRO A 90 -50.00 -18.33 21.27
N SER A 91 -50.34 -17.11 20.89
CA SER A 91 -51.63 -16.47 21.26
C SER A 91 -52.60 -16.21 20.11
N GLU A 92 -52.29 -16.60 18.85
CA GLU A 92 -53.26 -16.45 17.75
C GLU A 92 -53.84 -17.81 17.31
N PRO A 93 -55.16 -17.89 17.04
CA PRO A 93 -55.79 -19.12 16.56
C PRO A 93 -55.27 -19.46 15.16
N THR A 94 -54.92 -20.73 14.99
CA THR A 94 -54.48 -21.44 13.78
C THR A 94 -54.96 -20.79 12.48
N ARG A 95 -54.10 -20.02 11.81
CA ARG A 95 -54.36 -19.62 10.43
C ARG A 95 -54.24 -20.84 9.56
N ALA A 96 -55.24 -21.05 8.69
CA ALA A 96 -55.30 -22.16 7.75
C ALA A 96 -53.97 -22.35 7.04
N ALA A 97 -53.52 -23.59 6.92
CA ALA A 97 -52.29 -23.95 6.21
C ALA A 97 -52.27 -23.25 4.86
N ALA A 98 -51.23 -22.43 4.61
CA ALA A 98 -51.08 -21.69 3.36
C ALA A 98 -51.20 -22.69 2.18
N GLU A 99 -52.04 -22.39 1.18
CA GLU A 99 -52.20 -23.24 0.02
C GLU A 99 -50.86 -23.52 -0.65
N PRO A 100 -50.59 -24.76 -1.01
CA PRO A 100 -49.32 -25.11 -1.68
C PRO A 100 -49.26 -24.46 -3.07
N VAL A 101 -48.15 -23.77 -3.34
CA VAL A 101 -47.88 -23.13 -4.62
C VAL A 101 -46.97 -24.04 -5.46
N GLN A 102 -47.31 -24.20 -6.74
CA GLN A 102 -46.50 -24.92 -7.70
C GLN A 102 -45.60 -23.94 -8.45
N LEU A 103 -44.26 -24.15 -8.41
CA LEU A 103 -43.28 -23.29 -9.03
C LEU A 103 -42.32 -24.14 -9.88
N PRO A 104 -41.92 -23.67 -11.08
CA PRO A 104 -40.94 -24.36 -11.90
C PRO A 104 -39.59 -24.39 -11.16
N VAL A 105 -38.92 -25.54 -11.11
CA VAL A 105 -37.64 -25.71 -10.42
C VAL A 105 -36.57 -24.79 -11.01
N GLY A 106 -36.62 -24.50 -12.31
CA GLY A 106 -35.70 -23.59 -12.99
C GLY A 106 -35.76 -22.11 -12.51
N GLU A 107 -36.93 -21.72 -11.97
CA GLU A 107 -37.15 -20.37 -11.41
C GLU A 107 -36.77 -20.26 -9.94
N LEU A 108 -36.39 -21.39 -9.30
CA LEU A 108 -36.10 -21.43 -7.88
C LEU A 108 -34.61 -21.34 -7.57
N LEU A 109 -34.31 -20.65 -6.49
CA LEU A 109 -32.99 -20.52 -5.89
C LEU A 109 -33.08 -21.08 -4.47
N VAL A 110 -32.18 -22.01 -4.15
CA VAL A 110 -32.06 -22.50 -2.76
C VAL A 110 -31.48 -21.39 -1.90
N VAL A 111 -32.08 -21.17 -0.74
CA VAL A 111 -31.58 -20.22 0.24
C VAL A 111 -31.33 -20.94 1.58
N ARG A 112 -30.38 -20.39 2.32
CA ARG A 112 -30.09 -20.79 3.70
C ARG A 112 -30.28 -19.61 4.63
N GLU A 113 -30.75 -19.85 5.82
CA GLU A 113 -30.85 -18.84 6.85
C GLU A 113 -29.49 -18.59 7.48
N PHE A 114 -29.32 -17.40 8.00
CA PHE A 114 -28.11 -17.04 8.74
C PHE A 114 -27.98 -17.94 10.00
N GLY A 115 -26.88 -18.64 10.16
CA GLY A 115 -26.65 -19.58 11.26
C GLY A 115 -26.80 -21.06 10.86
N GLU A 116 -27.29 -21.38 9.67
CA GLU A 116 -27.22 -22.74 9.14
C GLU A 116 -25.82 -23.07 8.65
N PRO A 117 -25.21 -24.16 9.14
CA PRO A 117 -23.84 -24.53 8.72
C PRO A 117 -23.74 -24.83 7.23
N ILE A 118 -22.75 -24.21 6.57
CA ILE A 118 -22.45 -24.40 5.15
C ILE A 118 -20.98 -24.78 5.00
N PHE A 119 -20.69 -25.69 4.06
CA PHE A 119 -19.34 -26.14 3.73
C PHE A 119 -18.91 -25.49 2.42
N PRO A 120 -18.00 -24.50 2.46
CA PRO A 120 -17.52 -23.84 1.26
C PRO A 120 -16.55 -24.71 0.44
N ALA A 121 -16.58 -24.52 -0.86
CA ALA A 121 -15.59 -25.03 -1.80
C ALA A 121 -15.20 -23.95 -2.80
N LEU A 122 -13.97 -23.96 -3.26
CA LEU A 122 -13.52 -23.07 -4.32
C LEU A 122 -13.48 -23.84 -5.64
N VAL A 123 -14.38 -23.49 -6.54
CA VAL A 123 -14.46 -24.07 -7.88
C VAL A 123 -13.51 -23.25 -8.78
N PRO A 124 -12.49 -23.89 -9.38
CA PRO A 124 -11.62 -23.20 -10.33
C PRO A 124 -12.40 -22.75 -11.56
N VAL A 125 -12.23 -21.50 -11.96
CA VAL A 125 -12.84 -20.91 -13.15
C VAL A 125 -11.81 -20.71 -14.25
N ASP A 126 -10.71 -20.02 -13.95
CA ASP A 126 -9.63 -19.73 -14.89
C ASP A 126 -8.31 -19.47 -14.15
N ALA A 127 -7.20 -19.36 -14.87
CA ALA A 127 -5.90 -19.04 -14.29
C ALA A 127 -4.97 -18.38 -15.32
N VAL A 128 -4.07 -17.55 -14.85
CA VAL A 128 -2.98 -16.94 -15.61
C VAL A 128 -1.67 -17.26 -14.92
N ALA A 129 -0.72 -17.85 -15.68
CA ALA A 129 0.64 -18.16 -15.24
C ALA A 129 1.62 -17.37 -16.11
N ASN A 130 2.11 -16.24 -15.62
CA ASN A 130 3.10 -15.37 -16.29
C ASN A 130 4.29 -15.05 -15.38
N GLY A 131 4.30 -15.59 -14.17
CA GLY A 131 5.38 -15.44 -13.20
C GLY A 131 6.24 -16.70 -13.06
N PRO A 132 7.25 -16.67 -12.17
CA PRO A 132 8.05 -17.84 -11.84
C PRO A 132 7.19 -19.02 -11.37
N ALA A 133 7.60 -20.24 -11.72
CA ALA A 133 6.83 -21.44 -11.42
C ALA A 133 6.70 -21.73 -9.91
N ASP A 134 7.66 -21.27 -9.13
CA ASP A 134 7.73 -21.40 -7.66
C ASP A 134 7.21 -20.15 -6.92
N ALA A 135 6.79 -19.12 -7.64
CA ALA A 135 6.22 -17.93 -7.03
C ALA A 135 4.85 -18.18 -6.39
N PRO A 136 4.49 -17.43 -5.35
CA PRO A 136 3.13 -17.47 -4.80
C PRO A 136 2.13 -16.90 -5.79
N TRP A 137 0.95 -17.51 -5.84
CA TRP A 137 -0.13 -17.09 -6.74
C TRP A 137 -1.03 -16.06 -6.06
N HIS A 138 -1.38 -15.01 -6.77
CA HIS A 138 -2.53 -14.18 -6.44
C HIS A 138 -3.81 -14.99 -6.57
N THR A 139 -4.87 -14.52 -5.93
CA THR A 139 -6.15 -15.23 -5.90
C THR A 139 -7.29 -14.25 -6.12
N LEU A 140 -8.18 -14.55 -7.05
CA LEU A 140 -9.47 -13.88 -7.22
C LEU A 140 -10.57 -14.85 -6.81
N ILE A 141 -11.48 -14.42 -5.94
CA ILE A 141 -12.64 -15.20 -5.48
C ILE A 141 -13.93 -14.47 -5.86
N GLU A 142 -14.71 -15.08 -6.77
CA GLU A 142 -16.07 -14.64 -7.08
C GLU A 142 -16.98 -15.12 -5.96
N ALA A 143 -17.41 -14.20 -5.08
CA ALA A 143 -18.26 -14.53 -3.93
C ALA A 143 -18.90 -13.28 -3.32
N ASP A 144 -19.95 -13.50 -2.50
CA ASP A 144 -20.28 -12.53 -1.45
C ASP A 144 -19.11 -12.44 -0.46
N ASN A 145 -18.70 -11.22 -0.14
CA ASN A 145 -17.50 -10.99 0.66
C ASN A 145 -17.63 -11.44 2.12
N TYR A 146 -18.83 -11.46 2.69
CA TYR A 146 -19.04 -11.95 4.05
C TYR A 146 -18.69 -13.45 4.17
N HIS A 147 -19.15 -14.27 3.21
CA HIS A 147 -18.86 -15.71 3.19
C HIS A 147 -17.40 -16.00 2.81
N ALA A 148 -16.86 -15.22 1.86
CA ALA A 148 -15.45 -15.31 1.54
C ALA A 148 -14.55 -14.96 2.74
N LEU A 149 -14.90 -13.94 3.51
CA LEU A 149 -14.14 -13.56 4.73
C LEU A 149 -14.17 -14.67 5.79
N GLN A 150 -15.29 -15.36 5.97
CA GLN A 150 -15.39 -16.51 6.89
C GLN A 150 -14.49 -17.68 6.43
N LEU A 151 -14.42 -17.92 5.12
CA LEU A 151 -13.50 -18.91 4.57
C LEU A 151 -12.04 -18.46 4.74
N LEU A 152 -11.73 -17.20 4.45
CA LEU A 152 -10.39 -16.63 4.60
C LEU A 152 -9.93 -16.64 6.05
N GLU A 153 -10.84 -16.47 7.04
CA GLU A 153 -10.50 -16.61 8.47
C GLU A 153 -9.92 -17.99 8.76
N TYR A 154 -10.51 -19.07 8.22
CA TYR A 154 -9.91 -20.39 8.36
C TYR A 154 -8.53 -20.50 7.72
N LEU A 155 -8.35 -19.90 6.53
CA LEU A 155 -7.12 -20.02 5.77
C LEU A 155 -5.99 -19.15 6.32
N TYR A 156 -6.30 -17.91 6.74
CA TYR A 156 -5.32 -16.85 6.96
C TYR A 156 -5.52 -16.03 8.24
N ALA A 157 -6.19 -16.59 9.28
CA ALA A 157 -6.33 -15.89 10.57
C ALA A 157 -4.97 -15.41 11.11
N GLY A 158 -4.86 -14.13 11.42
CA GLY A 158 -3.64 -13.52 11.95
C GLY A 158 -2.44 -13.49 11.00
N GLN A 159 -2.64 -13.66 9.67
CA GLN A 159 -1.55 -13.74 8.70
C GLN A 159 -1.52 -12.58 7.68
N VAL A 160 -2.59 -11.79 7.59
CA VAL A 160 -2.70 -10.71 6.61
C VAL A 160 -1.93 -9.48 7.08
N ASP A 161 -1.05 -8.97 6.21
CA ASP A 161 -0.26 -7.77 6.48
C ASP A 161 -1.06 -6.49 6.24
N CYS A 162 -1.84 -6.45 5.16
CA CYS A 162 -2.60 -5.29 4.76
C CYS A 162 -3.97 -5.71 4.21
N ILE A 163 -5.01 -5.07 4.70
CA ILE A 163 -6.33 -5.09 4.07
C ILE A 163 -6.58 -3.70 3.50
N TYR A 164 -6.82 -3.63 2.19
CA TYR A 164 -7.27 -2.41 1.51
C TYR A 164 -8.67 -2.65 0.99
N ILE A 165 -9.63 -1.78 1.32
CA ILE A 165 -11.01 -1.89 0.86
C ILE A 165 -11.61 -0.55 0.44
N ASP A 166 -12.46 -0.63 -0.57
CA ASP A 166 -13.25 0.47 -1.10
C ASP A 166 -14.75 0.08 -1.05
N PRO A 167 -15.40 0.15 0.14
CA PRO A 167 -16.78 -0.26 0.29
C PRO A 167 -17.73 0.70 -0.45
N PRO A 168 -19.00 0.30 -0.70
CA PRO A 168 -19.97 1.21 -1.28
C PRO A 168 -20.18 2.43 -0.39
N TYR A 169 -20.26 3.62 -1.00
CA TYR A 169 -20.30 4.90 -0.29
C TYR A 169 -21.68 5.31 0.21
N ASN A 170 -22.68 4.48 -0.02
CA ASN A 170 -24.06 4.72 0.42
C ASN A 170 -24.60 6.09 -0.06
N THR A 171 -24.28 6.45 -1.28
CA THR A 171 -24.62 7.77 -1.85
C THR A 171 -26.13 7.97 -2.04
N GLY A 172 -26.89 6.88 -2.02
CA GLY A 172 -28.33 6.83 -2.34
C GLY A 172 -28.61 6.71 -3.85
N ALA A 173 -27.57 6.55 -4.66
CA ALA A 173 -27.68 6.32 -6.12
C ALA A 173 -27.91 4.86 -6.50
N ARG A 174 -28.37 4.02 -5.58
CA ARG A 174 -28.53 2.55 -5.76
C ARG A 174 -27.19 1.88 -6.08
N ASP A 175 -26.14 2.29 -5.39
CA ASP A 175 -24.77 1.85 -5.56
C ASP A 175 -24.44 0.54 -4.80
N TRP A 176 -25.36 0.02 -4.00
CA TRP A 176 -25.21 -1.24 -3.30
C TRP A 176 -26.55 -1.89 -2.95
N LYS A 177 -26.52 -3.19 -2.63
CA LYS A 177 -27.69 -3.99 -2.28
C LYS A 177 -27.63 -4.48 -0.83
N TYR A 178 -28.79 -4.49 -0.19
CA TYR A 178 -29.01 -5.15 1.08
C TYR A 178 -30.16 -6.17 0.91
N ASN A 179 -29.95 -7.42 1.27
CA ASN A 179 -30.91 -8.53 1.01
C ASN A 179 -31.38 -8.56 -0.45
N ASN A 180 -30.47 -8.38 -1.41
CA ASN A 180 -30.73 -8.33 -2.84
C ASN A 180 -31.57 -7.14 -3.35
N ASP A 181 -31.95 -6.21 -2.47
CA ASP A 181 -32.62 -4.97 -2.84
C ASP A 181 -31.62 -3.81 -2.88
N TYR A 182 -31.70 -2.97 -3.91
CA TYR A 182 -30.92 -1.74 -3.96
C TYR A 182 -31.36 -0.76 -2.85
N VAL A 183 -30.38 -0.24 -2.11
CA VAL A 183 -30.61 0.80 -1.12
C VAL A 183 -30.59 2.16 -1.84
N ASP A 184 -31.65 2.94 -1.71
CA ASP A 184 -31.76 4.25 -2.36
C ASP A 184 -31.80 5.42 -1.35
N GLY A 185 -31.77 6.64 -1.85
CA GLY A 185 -31.73 7.85 -1.04
C GLY A 185 -32.98 8.09 -0.17
N ASN A 186 -34.10 7.43 -0.47
CA ASN A 186 -35.33 7.55 0.27
C ASN A 186 -35.44 6.52 1.41
N ASP A 187 -34.51 5.58 1.50
CA ASP A 187 -34.48 4.60 2.59
C ASP A 187 -34.06 5.28 3.89
N GLY A 188 -34.98 5.49 4.80
CA GLY A 188 -34.73 6.10 6.11
C GLY A 188 -33.74 5.34 6.99
N TRP A 189 -33.53 4.04 6.70
CA TRP A 189 -32.62 3.16 7.43
C TRP A 189 -31.29 2.91 6.72
N ARG A 190 -31.00 3.61 5.64
CA ARG A 190 -29.83 3.35 4.79
C ARG A 190 -28.49 3.38 5.55
N HIS A 191 -28.33 4.34 6.47
CA HIS A 191 -27.11 4.46 7.27
C HIS A 191 -26.97 3.30 8.27
N SER A 192 -28.07 2.92 8.93
CA SER A 192 -28.13 1.81 9.87
C SER A 192 -27.86 0.47 9.17
N LYS A 193 -28.45 0.25 8.00
CA LYS A 193 -28.18 -0.93 7.16
C LYS A 193 -26.72 -1.01 6.73
N TRP A 194 -26.15 0.12 6.32
CA TRP A 194 -24.76 0.21 5.91
C TRP A 194 -23.81 -0.10 7.08
N LEU A 195 -24.09 0.44 8.27
CA LEU A 195 -23.32 0.16 9.47
C LEU A 195 -23.37 -1.31 9.86
N ALA A 196 -24.55 -1.93 9.86
CA ALA A 196 -24.70 -3.36 10.15
C ALA A 196 -23.96 -4.23 9.10
N PHE A 197 -24.02 -3.85 7.83
CA PHE A 197 -23.30 -4.48 6.74
C PHE A 197 -21.77 -4.42 6.93
N MET A 198 -21.26 -3.23 7.26
CA MET A 198 -19.82 -3.02 7.45
C MET A 198 -19.31 -3.66 8.75
N GLU A 199 -20.03 -3.54 9.86
CA GLU A 199 -19.62 -4.10 11.15
C GLU A 199 -19.33 -5.60 11.07
N LYS A 200 -20.21 -6.37 10.45
CA LYS A 200 -20.06 -7.84 10.29
C LYS A 200 -18.78 -8.18 9.53
N ARG A 201 -18.47 -7.43 8.47
CA ARG A 201 -17.29 -7.63 7.62
C ARG A 201 -16.02 -7.18 8.30
N LEU A 202 -16.04 -6.04 8.97
CA LEU A 202 -14.89 -5.52 9.71
C LEU A 202 -14.49 -6.40 10.90
N LYS A 203 -15.47 -7.03 11.59
CA LYS A 203 -15.20 -8.03 12.63
C LYS A 203 -14.41 -9.24 12.11
N LEU A 204 -14.75 -9.72 10.90
CA LEU A 204 -14.01 -10.81 10.25
C LEU A 204 -12.64 -10.34 9.75
N ALA A 205 -12.58 -9.16 9.12
CA ALA A 205 -11.34 -8.56 8.65
C ALA A 205 -10.30 -8.40 9.78
N LYS A 206 -10.75 -7.98 10.96
CA LYS A 206 -9.90 -7.87 12.17
C LYS A 206 -9.20 -9.19 12.50
N ARG A 207 -9.91 -10.33 12.38
CA ARG A 207 -9.34 -11.65 12.69
C ARG A 207 -8.31 -12.13 11.66
N LEU A 208 -8.35 -11.60 10.45
CA LEU A 208 -7.37 -11.92 9.40
C LEU A 208 -6.04 -11.20 9.63
N LEU A 209 -6.08 -9.98 10.14
CA LEU A 209 -4.91 -9.13 10.30
C LEU A 209 -3.93 -9.66 11.33
N LYS A 210 -2.64 -9.47 11.06
CA LYS A 210 -1.57 -9.68 12.04
C LYS A 210 -1.78 -8.76 13.23
N PRO A 211 -1.93 -9.28 14.46
CA PRO A 211 -2.25 -8.44 15.62
C PRO A 211 -1.11 -7.49 16.00
N GLU A 212 0.13 -7.79 15.61
CA GLU A 212 1.33 -7.01 15.99
C GLU A 212 1.73 -5.97 14.96
N SER A 213 1.23 -6.08 13.71
CA SER A 213 1.73 -5.23 12.62
C SER A 213 0.78 -5.10 11.43
N GLY A 214 -0.44 -5.62 11.53
CA GLY A 214 -1.42 -5.55 10.46
C GLY A 214 -1.95 -4.13 10.26
N VAL A 215 -2.42 -3.83 9.04
CA VAL A 215 -3.00 -2.55 8.68
C VAL A 215 -4.30 -2.77 7.93
N LEU A 216 -5.36 -2.07 8.34
CA LEU A 216 -6.61 -1.97 7.59
C LEU A 216 -6.73 -0.57 7.01
N ILE A 217 -6.96 -0.48 5.71
CA ILE A 217 -7.13 0.76 4.95
C ILE A 217 -8.55 0.75 4.36
N VAL A 218 -9.34 1.77 4.67
CA VAL A 218 -10.72 1.90 4.19
C VAL A 218 -10.90 3.25 3.53
N THR A 219 -11.24 3.26 2.25
CA THR A 219 -11.62 4.49 1.55
C THR A 219 -13.10 4.77 1.69
N ILE A 220 -13.47 6.04 1.81
CA ILE A 220 -14.86 6.46 1.98
C ILE A 220 -15.05 7.92 1.53
N ASP A 221 -16.28 8.29 1.24
CA ASP A 221 -16.64 9.67 0.92
C ASP A 221 -17.24 10.44 2.11
N GLU A 222 -17.63 11.67 1.84
CA GLU A 222 -18.25 12.56 2.82
C GLU A 222 -19.62 12.09 3.33
N LYS A 223 -20.24 11.07 2.73
CA LYS A 223 -21.57 10.60 3.14
C LYS A 223 -21.50 9.73 4.39
N GLU A 224 -20.47 8.87 4.43
CA GLU A 224 -20.36 7.87 5.51
C GLU A 224 -19.09 8.00 6.36
N TYR A 225 -18.18 8.95 6.08
CA TYR A 225 -16.89 9.01 6.80
C TYR A 225 -17.02 9.17 8.31
N LEU A 226 -18.03 9.93 8.78
CA LEU A 226 -18.27 10.09 10.22
C LEU A 226 -18.75 8.78 10.86
N HIS A 227 -19.69 8.10 10.21
CA HIS A 227 -20.21 6.82 10.69
C HIS A 227 -19.14 5.74 10.67
N LEU A 228 -18.36 5.69 9.59
CA LEU A 228 -17.23 4.76 9.49
C LEU A 228 -16.18 5.03 10.57
N GLY A 229 -15.80 6.29 10.79
CA GLY A 229 -14.83 6.66 11.81
C GLY A 229 -15.24 6.16 13.20
N MET A 230 -16.49 6.41 13.59
CA MET A 230 -17.04 5.92 14.86
C MET A 230 -17.11 4.40 14.93
N LEU A 231 -17.49 3.73 13.82
CA LEU A 231 -17.54 2.27 13.75
C LEU A 231 -16.12 1.66 13.91
N LEU A 232 -15.12 2.28 13.29
CA LEU A 232 -13.72 1.84 13.42
C LEU A 232 -13.20 2.05 14.86
N GLU A 233 -13.45 3.20 15.48
CA GLU A 233 -13.07 3.46 16.88
C GLU A 233 -13.70 2.45 17.84
N GLN A 234 -14.96 2.09 17.61
CA GLN A 234 -15.67 1.10 18.42
C GLN A 234 -15.17 -0.34 18.17
N GLY A 235 -14.95 -0.69 16.90
CA GLY A 235 -14.56 -2.05 16.50
C GLY A 235 -13.07 -2.37 16.75
N PHE A 236 -12.20 -1.35 16.77
CA PHE A 236 -10.74 -1.49 16.86
C PHE A 236 -10.13 -0.64 17.99
N PRO A 237 -10.60 -0.79 19.23
CA PRO A 237 -10.16 0.06 20.34
C PRO A 237 -8.68 -0.08 20.71
N GLU A 238 -8.04 -1.19 20.29
CA GLU A 238 -6.62 -1.48 20.51
C GLU A 238 -5.71 -0.90 19.41
N ALA A 239 -6.30 -0.43 18.28
CA ALA A 239 -5.53 0.06 17.14
C ALA A 239 -5.41 1.58 17.15
N ARG A 240 -4.38 2.08 16.47
CA ARG A 240 -4.27 3.51 16.17
C ARG A 240 -4.99 3.80 14.87
N ILE A 241 -5.88 4.78 14.88
CA ILE A 241 -6.68 5.15 13.73
C ILE A 241 -6.27 6.54 13.27
N GLN A 242 -6.05 6.70 11.96
CA GLN A 242 -5.74 7.98 11.34
C GLN A 242 -6.58 8.17 10.08
N MET A 243 -7.09 9.37 9.87
CA MET A 243 -7.79 9.76 8.65
C MET A 243 -6.86 10.62 7.79
N ILE A 244 -6.89 10.36 6.49
CA ILE A 244 -6.17 11.09 5.44
C ILE A 244 -7.22 11.61 4.46
N SER A 245 -7.09 12.87 4.04
CA SER A 245 -7.86 13.45 2.93
C SER A 245 -7.00 13.40 1.66
N THR A 246 -7.51 12.82 0.58
CA THR A 246 -6.84 12.74 -0.70
C THR A 246 -7.65 13.41 -1.79
N MET A 247 -7.02 14.24 -2.61
CA MET A 247 -7.66 14.88 -3.76
C MET A 247 -7.72 13.89 -4.92
N ILE A 248 -8.93 13.47 -5.28
CA ILE A 248 -9.17 12.49 -6.35
C ILE A 248 -9.68 13.13 -7.65
N ASN A 249 -10.11 14.37 -7.59
CA ASN A 249 -10.59 15.12 -8.75
C ASN A 249 -10.24 16.61 -8.63
N PRO A 250 -9.10 17.04 -9.20
CA PRO A 250 -8.69 18.45 -9.15
C PRO A 250 -9.68 19.43 -9.79
N ALA A 251 -10.45 18.98 -10.80
CA ALA A 251 -11.45 19.80 -11.48
C ALA A 251 -12.71 20.04 -10.64
N SER A 252 -12.87 19.28 -9.55
CA SER A 252 -14.04 19.20 -8.68
C SER A 252 -15.35 18.87 -9.40
N VAL A 253 -16.34 18.34 -8.69
CA VAL A 253 -17.68 18.12 -9.23
C VAL A 253 -18.58 19.21 -8.67
N ALA A 254 -19.08 20.08 -9.56
CA ALA A 254 -19.97 21.17 -9.17
C ALA A 254 -21.25 20.63 -8.50
N ARG A 255 -21.70 21.32 -7.47
CA ARG A 255 -22.93 21.00 -6.74
C ARG A 255 -23.86 22.22 -6.70
N VAL A 256 -25.13 21.98 -6.86
CA VAL A 256 -26.13 23.03 -6.69
C VAL A 256 -26.22 23.38 -5.21
N GLY A 257 -25.93 24.64 -4.88
CA GLY A 257 -26.04 25.15 -3.51
C GLY A 257 -24.93 24.74 -2.53
N GLY A 258 -23.82 24.20 -3.01
CA GLY A 258 -22.68 23.78 -2.18
C GLY A 258 -21.33 23.89 -2.86
N PHE A 259 -20.26 23.65 -2.10
CA PHE A 259 -18.91 23.55 -2.67
C PHE A 259 -18.77 22.30 -3.51
N GLY A 260 -17.95 22.38 -4.59
CA GLY A 260 -17.62 21.23 -5.42
C GLY A 260 -16.81 20.20 -4.63
N ARG A 261 -17.10 18.91 -4.87
CA ARG A 261 -16.36 17.82 -4.28
C ARG A 261 -15.08 17.57 -5.07
N SER A 262 -13.95 17.49 -4.38
CA SER A 262 -12.63 17.20 -4.98
C SER A 262 -11.88 16.06 -4.27
N ASP A 263 -12.34 15.65 -3.09
CA ASP A 263 -11.61 14.76 -2.18
C ASP A 263 -12.40 13.52 -1.74
N GLU A 264 -11.65 12.58 -1.23
CA GLU A 264 -12.10 11.39 -0.50
C GLU A 264 -11.29 11.22 0.77
N TYR A 265 -11.76 10.38 1.68
CA TYR A 265 -11.12 10.08 2.94
C TYR A 265 -10.59 8.65 2.94
N ILE A 266 -9.42 8.48 3.54
CA ILE A 266 -8.78 7.19 3.75
C ILE A 266 -8.61 7.02 5.25
N PHE A 267 -9.30 6.05 5.85
CA PHE A 267 -9.05 5.63 7.22
C PHE A 267 -7.99 4.54 7.25
N VAL A 268 -7.00 4.71 8.10
CA VAL A 268 -5.94 3.73 8.32
C VAL A 268 -5.98 3.29 9.78
N VAL A 269 -6.22 2.00 9.98
CA VAL A 269 -6.26 1.34 11.28
C VAL A 269 -4.99 0.52 11.43
N MET A 270 -4.13 0.90 12.37
CA MET A 270 -2.78 0.37 12.55
C MET A 270 -2.68 -0.44 13.85
N PHE A 271 -2.34 -1.72 13.73
CA PHE A 271 -2.18 -2.64 14.86
C PHE A 271 -0.74 -2.65 15.38
N GLY A 272 -0.59 -2.74 16.68
CA GLY A 272 0.70 -2.91 17.34
C GLY A 272 1.78 -1.93 16.89
N THR A 273 2.80 -2.44 16.21
CA THR A 273 3.95 -1.67 15.71
C THR A 273 3.74 -1.09 14.32
N ALA A 274 2.62 -1.37 13.65
CA ALA A 274 2.37 -0.84 12.32
C ALA A 274 2.45 0.69 12.30
N ALA A 275 3.20 1.23 11.38
CA ALA A 275 3.35 2.68 11.18
C ALA A 275 3.71 2.94 9.71
N PRO A 276 3.39 4.13 9.17
CA PRO A 276 3.84 4.47 7.84
C PRO A 276 5.36 4.59 7.79
N GLY A 277 5.96 3.97 6.76
CA GLY A 277 7.39 4.06 6.49
C GLY A 277 7.79 5.43 5.94
N ARG A 278 9.06 5.80 6.14
CA ARG A 278 9.65 6.95 5.46
C ARG A 278 10.00 6.53 4.03
N LEU A 279 9.36 7.15 3.07
CA LEU A 279 9.56 6.85 1.66
C LEU A 279 10.30 7.98 0.96
N ARG A 280 11.02 7.64 -0.11
CA ARG A 280 11.53 8.62 -1.08
C ARG A 280 10.34 9.12 -1.91
N LEU A 281 9.94 10.35 -1.68
CA LEU A 281 8.73 10.97 -2.22
C LEU A 281 9.07 12.17 -3.09
N GLY A 282 8.33 12.40 -4.16
CA GLY A 282 8.39 13.61 -4.96
C GLY A 282 8.03 14.87 -4.13
N ARG A 283 8.42 16.04 -4.63
CA ARG A 283 8.19 17.32 -3.90
C ARG A 283 6.72 17.64 -3.71
N GLU A 284 5.84 17.16 -4.54
CA GLU A 284 4.39 17.34 -4.43
C GLU A 284 3.83 16.77 -3.11
N TRP A 285 4.50 15.76 -2.54
CA TRP A 285 4.13 15.17 -1.25
C TRP A 285 4.43 16.05 -0.04
N VAL A 286 5.32 17.04 -0.21
CA VAL A 286 5.84 17.89 0.88
C VAL A 286 5.44 19.34 0.64
N SER A 287 4.27 19.61 0.10
CA SER A 287 3.74 20.95 -0.13
C SER A 287 3.36 21.62 1.18
N GLY A 288 4.24 22.48 1.68
CA GLY A 288 4.00 23.38 2.80
C GLY A 288 5.25 24.23 3.02
N LYS A 289 5.10 25.48 3.45
CA LYS A 289 6.19 26.42 3.77
C LYS A 289 7.06 25.98 4.98
N GLY A 290 7.46 24.70 5.00
CA GLY A 290 8.58 24.24 5.78
C GLY A 290 9.84 24.46 4.95
N ARG A 291 10.96 24.85 5.54
CA ARG A 291 12.26 25.01 4.87
C ARG A 291 12.46 23.84 3.92
N THR A 292 12.36 24.09 2.62
CA THR A 292 12.76 23.15 1.59
C THR A 292 14.21 22.81 1.84
N HIS A 293 14.47 21.60 2.33
CA HIS A 293 15.84 21.09 2.31
C HIS A 293 16.17 20.90 0.82
N THR A 294 17.03 21.76 0.31
CA THR A 294 17.75 21.49 -0.94
C THR A 294 18.40 20.13 -0.79
N GLY A 295 18.29 19.27 -1.80
CA GLY A 295 18.67 17.85 -1.75
C GLY A 295 20.13 17.53 -1.37
N ASN A 296 20.94 18.50 -1.02
CA ASN A 296 22.34 18.35 -0.65
C ASN A 296 22.56 18.61 0.83
N ILE A 297 23.48 17.86 1.42
CA ILE A 297 23.99 18.14 2.77
C ILE A 297 24.60 19.53 2.80
N ARG A 298 24.18 20.31 3.79
CA ARG A 298 24.70 21.66 3.97
C ARG A 298 26.01 21.66 4.74
N TRP A 299 27.07 22.05 4.07
CA TRP A 299 28.37 22.33 4.66
C TRP A 299 28.42 23.78 5.11
N ASP A 300 28.68 24.03 6.39
CA ASP A 300 28.83 25.36 6.96
C ASP A 300 30.32 25.71 7.14
N LEU A 301 30.67 26.98 7.11
CA LEU A 301 32.05 27.45 7.42
C LEU A 301 32.44 27.10 8.86
N LEU A 302 33.61 26.51 9.07
CA LEU A 302 34.13 26.32 10.42
C LEU A 302 34.36 27.65 11.13
N ARG A 303 34.71 28.72 10.41
CA ARG A 303 34.86 30.04 10.98
C ARG A 303 33.52 30.59 11.45
N ARG A 304 33.43 30.99 12.71
CA ARG A 304 32.24 31.53 13.30
C ARG A 304 31.84 32.86 12.68
N SER A 305 30.56 33.09 12.50
CA SER A 305 29.95 34.35 12.04
C SER A 305 28.98 34.86 13.10
N GLY A 306 28.70 36.17 13.10
CA GLY A 306 27.72 36.79 14.02
C GLY A 306 28.38 37.42 15.25
N THR A 307 27.59 37.68 16.29
CA THR A 307 27.96 38.49 17.46
C THR A 307 29.13 37.97 18.31
N ASN A 308 29.36 36.65 18.33
CA ASN A 308 30.46 36.03 19.12
C ASN A 308 31.58 35.51 18.25
N ALA A 309 31.82 36.11 17.11
CA ALA A 309 32.76 35.60 16.10
C ALA A 309 34.18 36.17 16.23
N GLU A 310 34.44 37.04 17.21
CA GLU A 310 35.76 37.63 17.48
C GLU A 310 36.55 36.73 18.41
N ARG A 311 37.91 36.74 18.21
CA ARG A 311 38.84 35.90 18.95
C ARG A 311 38.67 36.01 20.47
N GLY A 312 38.38 37.24 20.96
CA GLY A 312 38.21 37.54 22.39
C GLY A 312 37.09 36.71 23.07
N HIS A 313 36.09 36.30 22.30
CA HIS A 313 34.99 35.52 22.85
C HIS A 313 35.30 34.03 23.03
N SER A 314 36.29 33.50 22.29
CA SER A 314 36.71 32.08 22.38
C SER A 314 38.21 31.96 22.04
N PRO A 315 39.10 32.41 22.91
CA PRO A 315 40.54 32.42 22.60
C PRO A 315 41.13 31.05 22.30
N GLY A 316 40.64 29.96 22.94
CA GLY A 316 41.00 28.58 22.68
C GLY A 316 40.60 28.04 21.30
N CYS A 317 39.74 28.76 20.59
CA CYS A 317 39.30 28.42 19.23
C CYS A 317 40.08 29.24 18.14
N PHE A 318 41.18 29.83 18.46
CA PHE A 318 42.10 30.45 17.50
C PHE A 318 43.37 29.61 17.37
N TYR A 319 43.36 28.67 16.42
CA TYR A 319 44.46 27.75 16.19
C TYR A 319 44.69 27.53 14.69
N PRO A 320 45.90 27.19 14.24
CA PRO A 320 46.18 26.90 12.83
C PRO A 320 45.75 25.49 12.45
N ILE A 321 45.15 25.35 11.26
CA ILE A 321 44.87 24.09 10.59
C ILE A 321 45.79 24.01 9.38
N TYR A 322 46.66 23.02 9.35
CA TYR A 322 47.65 22.85 8.28
C TYR A 322 47.15 21.96 7.18
N VAL A 323 47.00 22.54 5.99
CA VAL A 323 46.47 21.88 4.80
C VAL A 323 47.61 21.60 3.81
N ASN A 324 47.66 20.40 3.28
CA ASN A 324 48.50 20.04 2.15
C ASN A 324 47.90 20.63 0.86
N PRO A 325 48.59 21.61 0.21
CA PRO A 325 48.01 22.30 -0.94
C PRO A 325 47.82 21.42 -2.17
N LYS A 326 48.62 20.36 -2.34
CA LYS A 326 48.52 19.44 -3.49
C LYS A 326 47.47 18.39 -3.29
N LYS A 327 47.37 17.81 -2.08
CA LYS A 327 46.41 16.76 -1.74
C LYS A 327 45.09 17.31 -1.28
N ARG A 328 45.05 18.56 -0.84
CA ARG A 328 43.89 19.22 -0.21
C ARG A 328 43.39 18.47 1.05
N THR A 329 44.36 17.92 1.83
CA THR A 329 44.11 17.17 3.06
C THR A 329 44.60 17.95 4.27
N ILE A 330 43.98 17.76 5.43
CA ILE A 330 44.44 18.33 6.70
C ILE A 330 45.47 17.37 7.28
N GLU A 331 46.73 17.85 7.38
CA GLU A 331 47.82 17.00 7.85
C GLU A 331 48.13 17.24 9.35
N ARG A 332 47.91 18.47 9.85
CA ARG A 332 48.18 18.80 11.25
C ARG A 332 47.17 19.82 11.79
N ILE A 333 46.85 19.69 13.04
CA ILE A 333 46.06 20.69 13.81
C ILE A 333 46.94 21.22 14.90
N GLY A 334 47.18 22.53 14.87
CA GLY A 334 48.06 23.22 15.86
C GLY A 334 47.30 23.44 17.19
N ALA A 335 48.07 23.83 18.20
CA ALA A 335 47.54 24.30 19.47
C ALA A 335 46.95 25.70 19.33
N ALA A 336 46.05 26.07 20.23
CA ALA A 336 45.52 27.44 20.30
C ALA A 336 46.67 28.43 20.50
N LEU A 337 46.69 29.46 19.65
CA LEU A 337 47.74 30.50 19.73
C LEU A 337 47.42 31.47 20.89
N PRO A 338 48.44 31.89 21.67
CA PRO A 338 48.26 32.89 22.72
C PRO A 338 47.70 34.22 22.18
N VAL A 339 46.88 34.90 22.98
CA VAL A 339 46.35 36.22 22.59
C VAL A 339 47.51 37.18 22.25
N GLY A 340 47.43 37.82 21.08
CA GLY A 340 48.49 38.69 20.54
C GLY A 340 49.41 38.00 19.54
N GLN A 341 49.39 36.68 19.40
CA GLN A 341 50.09 35.93 18.36
C GLN A 341 49.16 35.61 17.21
N SER A 342 49.37 36.19 16.04
CA SER A 342 48.51 36.00 14.84
C SER A 342 49.24 35.24 13.72
N VAL A 343 50.44 34.82 13.94
CA VAL A 343 51.28 34.09 12.97
C VAL A 343 51.44 32.64 13.45
N ALA A 344 51.05 31.70 12.60
CA ALA A 344 51.26 30.27 12.84
C ALA A 344 52.70 29.89 12.52
N GLU A 345 53.16 28.77 13.05
CA GLU A 345 54.43 28.10 12.70
C GLU A 345 54.45 27.81 11.19
N ASP A 346 55.54 28.16 10.51
CA ASP A 346 55.73 27.79 9.11
C ASP A 346 56.24 26.35 9.01
N ILE A 347 55.42 25.50 8.35
CA ILE A 347 55.77 24.10 8.13
C ILE A 347 56.00 23.89 6.65
N PRO A 348 57.21 23.47 6.23
CA PRO A 348 57.51 23.28 4.81
C PRO A 348 56.48 22.33 4.11
N GLY A 349 55.90 22.84 3.02
CA GLY A 349 54.94 22.07 2.21
C GLY A 349 53.49 22.08 2.70
N LEU A 350 53.19 22.79 3.79
CA LEU A 350 51.81 22.93 4.32
C LEU A 350 51.42 24.41 4.40
N VAL A 351 50.15 24.67 4.22
CA VAL A 351 49.58 26.02 4.36
C VAL A 351 48.77 26.09 5.67
N ALA A 352 49.12 27.05 6.52
CA ALA A 352 48.40 27.29 7.76
C ALA A 352 47.15 28.12 7.50
N VAL A 353 45.97 27.55 7.83
CA VAL A 353 44.68 28.23 7.74
C VAL A 353 44.29 28.72 9.15
N LEU A 354 44.13 30.01 9.31
CA LEU A 354 43.65 30.65 10.55
C LEU A 354 42.26 31.27 10.37
N PRO A 355 41.49 31.48 11.44
CA PRO A 355 40.13 32.04 11.34
C PRO A 355 40.15 33.60 11.16
N ILE A 356 40.87 34.05 10.15
CA ILE A 356 40.98 35.45 9.79
C ILE A 356 39.83 35.86 8.90
N ARG A 357 39.21 37.00 9.18
CA ARG A 357 38.08 37.50 8.38
C ARG A 357 38.55 38.24 7.14
N LYS A 358 37.69 38.45 6.15
CA LYS A 358 38.03 39.18 4.92
C LYS A 358 38.54 40.61 5.17
N ASN A 359 38.13 41.24 6.25
CA ASN A 359 38.61 42.58 6.69
C ASN A 359 39.94 42.55 7.47
N GLY A 360 40.58 41.38 7.56
CA GLY A 360 41.84 41.19 8.29
C GLY A 360 41.69 41.02 9.81
N SER A 361 40.49 41.13 10.37
CA SER A 361 40.30 40.96 11.82
C SER A 361 40.35 39.48 12.21
N GLU A 362 40.81 39.23 13.45
CA GLU A 362 40.88 37.88 14.02
C GLU A 362 39.51 37.37 14.46
N GLY A 363 39.14 36.25 13.93
CA GLY A 363 37.93 35.52 14.30
C GLY A 363 38.19 34.34 15.24
N ASN A 364 37.26 33.40 15.32
CA ASN A 364 37.46 32.12 15.99
C ASN A 364 36.80 30.99 15.18
N TRP A 365 37.28 29.78 15.42
CA TRP A 365 36.64 28.56 14.92
C TRP A 365 35.41 28.24 15.75
N GLN A 366 34.47 27.48 15.18
CA GLN A 366 33.29 27.01 15.91
C GLN A 366 33.58 25.89 16.90
N TRP A 367 34.65 25.14 16.67
CA TRP A 367 35.06 23.97 17.46
C TRP A 367 36.45 24.18 18.07
N SER A 368 36.65 23.58 19.26
CA SER A 368 37.97 23.45 19.85
C SER A 368 38.84 22.47 19.06
N PRO A 369 40.17 22.49 19.22
CA PRO A 369 41.08 21.54 18.54
C PRO A 369 40.71 20.08 18.75
N ASP A 370 40.29 19.69 19.96
CA ASP A 370 39.94 18.32 20.29
C ASP A 370 38.57 17.92 19.67
N THR A 371 37.55 18.77 19.75
CA THR A 371 36.27 18.57 19.08
C THR A 371 36.46 18.49 17.56
N PHE A 372 37.34 19.31 17.01
CA PHE A 372 37.65 19.29 15.58
C PHE A 372 38.25 17.94 15.15
N LYS A 373 39.25 17.44 15.91
CA LYS A 373 39.89 16.15 15.65
C LYS A 373 38.88 15.00 15.69
N GLU A 374 38.05 14.94 16.74
CA GLU A 374 36.97 13.94 16.89
C GLU A 374 36.04 13.94 15.67
N ARG A 375 35.54 15.13 15.31
CA ARG A 375 34.55 15.25 14.23
C ARG A 375 35.16 15.06 12.84
N MET A 376 36.46 15.32 12.68
CA MET A 376 37.21 15.03 11.45
C MET A 376 37.27 13.50 11.22
N THR A 377 37.47 12.68 12.26
CA THR A 377 37.46 11.19 12.11
C THR A 377 36.11 10.67 11.69
N LEU A 378 35.04 11.38 12.05
CA LEU A 378 33.66 11.07 11.64
C LEU A 378 33.37 11.56 10.20
N GLY A 379 34.32 12.16 9.49
CA GLY A 379 34.13 12.67 8.13
C GLY A 379 33.32 13.96 8.05
N ARG A 380 33.24 14.72 9.14
CA ARG A 380 32.44 15.95 9.26
C ARG A 380 33.21 17.23 8.90
N VAL A 381 34.38 17.10 8.32
CA VAL A 381 35.25 18.22 7.91
C VAL A 381 35.59 18.08 6.44
N ARG A 382 35.54 19.18 5.70
CA ARG A 382 35.85 19.27 4.28
C ARG A 382 36.79 20.45 4.01
N VAL A 383 37.78 20.26 3.14
CA VAL A 383 38.73 21.32 2.69
C VAL A 383 38.24 21.89 1.37
N GLY A 384 37.87 23.18 1.38
CA GLY A 384 37.55 23.95 0.19
C GLY A 384 38.58 24.98 -0.17
N GLY A 385 38.40 25.69 -1.28
CA GLY A 385 39.33 26.69 -1.76
C GLY A 385 40.55 26.11 -2.50
N ASN A 386 41.52 26.93 -2.82
CA ASN A 386 42.73 26.52 -3.49
C ASN A 386 43.93 27.44 -3.05
N GLU A 387 45.11 27.12 -3.51
CA GLU A 387 46.32 27.85 -3.15
C GLU A 387 46.30 29.33 -3.55
N LYS A 388 45.67 29.68 -4.68
CA LYS A 388 45.56 31.08 -5.18
C LYS A 388 44.53 31.92 -4.40
N ARG A 389 43.37 31.30 -4.02
CA ARG A 389 42.27 32.01 -3.33
C ARG A 389 42.32 31.84 -1.81
N GLY A 390 43.20 30.97 -1.30
CA GLY A 390 43.24 30.53 0.08
C GLY A 390 42.32 29.31 0.37
N PHE A 391 42.74 28.50 1.34
CA PHE A 391 41.98 27.36 1.79
C PHE A 391 40.88 27.77 2.78
N VAL A 392 39.75 27.08 2.76
CA VAL A 392 38.60 27.28 3.61
C VAL A 392 38.17 25.95 4.21
N ILE A 393 37.86 25.92 5.49
CA ILE A 393 37.40 24.71 6.18
C ILE A 393 35.91 24.76 6.35
N TYR A 394 35.22 23.73 5.87
CA TYR A 394 33.80 23.51 6.03
C TYR A 394 33.53 22.39 7.01
N ILE A 395 32.39 22.44 7.67
CA ILE A 395 31.97 21.48 8.67
C ILE A 395 30.51 21.05 8.50
N LEU A 396 30.22 19.79 8.86
CA LEU A 396 28.85 19.31 9.08
C LEU A 396 28.46 19.55 10.53
N LYS A 397 27.46 20.43 10.75
CA LYS A 397 26.88 20.66 12.07
C LYS A 397 26.11 19.43 12.56
N ASP A 398 25.86 19.35 13.87
CA ASP A 398 25.19 18.19 14.49
C ASP A 398 23.83 17.90 13.87
N GLY A 399 23.03 18.94 13.52
CA GLY A 399 21.75 18.78 12.85
C GLY A 399 21.83 18.18 11.44
N GLU A 400 22.87 18.52 10.66
CA GLU A 400 23.09 17.95 9.32
C GLU A 400 23.64 16.52 9.42
N TYR A 401 24.58 16.28 10.33
CA TYR A 401 25.11 14.93 10.55
C TYR A 401 24.04 13.95 11.08
N ALA A 402 23.14 14.43 11.94
CA ALA A 402 22.00 13.63 12.40
C ALA A 402 21.05 13.19 11.28
N LYS A 403 21.02 13.90 10.15
CA LYS A 403 20.24 13.47 8.98
C LYS A 403 20.84 12.22 8.33
N ILE A 404 22.17 12.13 8.27
CA ILE A 404 22.89 10.93 7.80
C ILE A 404 22.60 9.77 8.75
N GLN A 405 22.72 10.00 10.07
CA GLN A 405 22.46 8.97 11.08
C GLN A 405 21.03 8.43 11.07
N ARG A 406 20.07 9.26 10.66
CA ARG A 406 18.66 8.85 10.48
C ARG A 406 18.36 8.25 9.12
N GLY A 407 19.37 8.11 8.23
CA GLY A 407 19.18 7.57 6.89
C GLY A 407 18.48 8.53 5.91
N GLU A 408 18.41 9.84 6.24
CA GLU A 408 17.88 10.85 5.30
C GLU A 408 18.84 11.07 4.11
N PHE A 409 20.12 10.82 4.34
CA PHE A 409 21.20 10.81 3.34
C PHE A 409 22.03 9.54 3.54
N GLN A 410 22.32 8.85 2.46
CA GLN A 410 23.15 7.65 2.50
C GLN A 410 24.62 8.02 2.26
N GLU A 411 25.51 7.63 3.19
CA GLU A 411 26.95 7.77 3.00
C GLU A 411 27.42 6.76 1.94
N CYS A 412 28.00 7.24 0.83
CA CYS A 412 28.48 6.39 -0.26
C CYS A 412 29.95 6.08 -0.10
N GLU A 413 30.75 7.12 0.09
CA GLU A 413 32.21 7.04 0.17
C GLU A 413 32.78 8.21 0.98
N ARG A 414 34.10 8.24 1.09
CA ARG A 414 34.83 9.37 1.66
C ARG A 414 35.70 10.06 0.63
N ALA A 415 35.64 11.38 0.64
CA ALA A 415 36.55 12.21 -0.20
C ALA A 415 38.02 12.03 0.20
N ALA A 416 38.94 12.48 -0.66
CA ALA A 416 40.36 12.41 -0.40
C ALA A 416 40.81 13.14 0.89
N ASP A 417 40.02 14.13 1.34
CA ASP A 417 40.23 14.88 2.60
C ASP A 417 39.53 14.19 3.80
N GLY A 418 38.92 13.02 3.59
CA GLY A 418 38.19 12.25 4.60
C GLY A 418 36.75 12.70 4.82
N ALA A 419 36.24 13.71 4.09
CA ALA A 419 34.87 14.19 4.21
C ALA A 419 33.86 13.13 3.73
N ILE A 420 32.72 13.06 4.41
CA ILE A 420 31.60 12.23 3.98
C ILE A 420 31.10 12.71 2.61
N ILE A 421 31.01 11.77 1.66
CA ILE A 421 30.25 11.94 0.43
C ILE A 421 28.93 11.21 0.63
N VAL A 422 27.85 11.92 0.47
CA VAL A 422 26.53 11.34 0.43
C VAL A 422 26.11 11.13 -1.01
N GLU A 423 25.27 10.12 -1.22
CA GLU A 423 24.61 9.92 -2.51
C GLU A 423 23.95 11.24 -2.90
N ASP A 424 24.19 11.68 -4.13
CA ASP A 424 23.62 12.93 -4.65
C ASP A 424 22.11 12.73 -4.68
N ASN A 425 21.44 13.17 -3.59
CA ASN A 425 20.02 13.06 -3.50
C ASN A 425 19.46 14.11 -4.45
N ASP A 426 19.02 13.60 -5.59
CA ASP A 426 18.24 14.35 -6.55
C ASP A 426 17.32 15.33 -5.80
N ALA A 427 17.54 16.61 -6.01
CA ALA A 427 16.79 17.70 -5.36
C ALA A 427 15.26 17.61 -5.58
N SER A 428 14.80 16.65 -6.40
CA SER A 428 13.40 16.34 -6.68
C SER A 428 12.72 15.48 -5.64
N PHE A 429 13.46 14.77 -4.75
CA PHE A 429 12.91 13.84 -3.78
C PHE A 429 13.24 14.24 -2.33
N VAL A 430 12.37 13.77 -1.44
CA VAL A 430 12.52 13.92 0.01
C VAL A 430 12.18 12.59 0.67
N VAL A 431 13.03 12.11 1.58
CA VAL A 431 12.71 10.93 2.41
C VAL A 431 11.88 11.37 3.60
N ALA A 432 10.58 11.16 3.52
CA ALA A 432 9.63 11.67 4.50
C ALA A 432 8.39 10.78 4.67
N ILE A 433 7.66 11.01 5.76
CA ILE A 433 6.26 10.64 5.91
C ILE A 433 5.46 11.91 5.58
N PRO A 434 4.54 11.90 4.62
CA PRO A 434 3.78 13.10 4.25
C PRO A 434 2.76 13.47 5.33
N GLY A 435 2.21 14.68 5.22
CA GLY A 435 1.05 15.08 6.02
C GLY A 435 -0.21 14.28 5.65
N SER A 436 -1.28 14.45 6.43
CA SER A 436 -2.57 13.75 6.22
C SER A 436 -3.46 14.37 5.14
N GLN A 437 -2.98 15.34 4.38
CA GLN A 437 -3.67 15.94 3.24
C GLN A 437 -2.85 15.72 1.97
N TRP A 438 -3.37 14.90 1.07
CA TRP A 438 -2.66 14.51 -0.15
C TRP A 438 -3.23 15.23 -1.37
N ARG A 439 -2.37 15.94 -2.09
CA ARG A 439 -2.69 16.65 -3.34
C ARG A 439 -1.74 16.21 -4.44
N ILE A 440 -1.84 14.95 -4.79
CA ILE A 440 -0.95 14.28 -5.72
C ILE A 440 -1.63 14.17 -7.08
N ALA A 441 -0.99 14.63 -8.13
CA ALA A 441 -1.60 14.66 -9.47
C ALA A 441 -1.96 13.26 -9.99
N SER A 442 -1.13 12.25 -9.68
CA SER A 442 -1.39 10.87 -10.08
C SER A 442 -2.55 10.20 -9.30
N HIS A 443 -3.08 10.85 -8.24
CA HIS A 443 -4.27 10.37 -7.54
C HIS A 443 -5.59 10.71 -8.24
N ASP A 444 -5.56 11.44 -9.35
CA ASP A 444 -6.75 11.75 -10.15
C ASP A 444 -7.43 10.46 -10.64
N ALA A 445 -8.63 10.19 -10.10
CA ALA A 445 -9.41 9.00 -10.42
C ALA A 445 -9.98 9.03 -11.86
N THR A 446 -10.11 10.20 -12.46
CA THR A 446 -10.56 10.32 -13.86
C THR A 446 -9.47 9.85 -14.81
N GLN A 447 -8.24 10.33 -14.63
CA GLN A 447 -7.12 9.97 -15.50
C GLN A 447 -6.58 8.57 -15.20
N PHE A 448 -6.29 8.29 -13.94
CA PHE A 448 -5.58 7.08 -13.50
C PHE A 448 -6.49 6.00 -12.90
N GLY A 449 -7.78 6.24 -12.91
CA GLY A 449 -8.84 5.27 -12.63
C GLY A 449 -9.63 4.95 -13.91
N SER A 450 -10.57 5.83 -14.28
CA SER A 450 -11.53 5.58 -15.36
C SER A 450 -10.87 5.49 -16.74
N ARG A 451 -9.97 6.41 -17.09
CA ARG A 451 -9.28 6.38 -18.37
C ARG A 451 -8.34 5.19 -18.48
N LEU A 452 -7.52 4.96 -17.44
CA LEU A 452 -6.61 3.81 -17.40
C LEU A 452 -7.39 2.48 -17.55
N LEU A 453 -8.54 2.35 -16.87
CA LEU A 453 -9.39 1.16 -17.03
C LEU A 453 -9.94 1.05 -18.45
N GLY A 454 -10.36 2.16 -19.06
CA GLY A 454 -10.82 2.19 -20.46
C GLY A 454 -9.73 1.81 -21.46
N ASP A 455 -8.47 2.17 -21.19
CA ASP A 455 -7.32 1.76 -21.99
C ASP A 455 -7.05 0.24 -21.87
N ILE A 456 -7.39 -0.39 -20.76
CA ILE A 456 -7.28 -1.84 -20.56
C ILE A 456 -8.52 -2.57 -21.12
N LEU A 457 -9.73 -2.06 -20.86
CA LEU A 457 -11.03 -2.64 -21.20
C LEU A 457 -11.87 -1.61 -22.01
N PRO A 458 -11.60 -1.43 -23.31
CA PRO A 458 -12.25 -0.38 -24.12
C PRO A 458 -13.77 -0.56 -24.25
N ASP A 459 -14.25 -1.80 -24.25
CA ASP A 459 -15.66 -2.13 -24.47
C ASP A 459 -16.46 -2.25 -23.15
N ARG A 460 -15.84 -2.01 -22.02
CA ARG A 460 -16.47 -2.17 -20.71
C ARG A 460 -16.29 -0.93 -19.83
N ARG A 461 -17.38 -0.50 -19.20
CA ARG A 461 -17.37 0.61 -18.23
C ARG A 461 -17.61 0.07 -16.83
N PHE A 462 -16.83 0.57 -15.88
CA PHE A 462 -17.06 0.39 -14.47
C PHE A 462 -17.19 1.77 -13.81
N PRO A 463 -18.22 2.01 -13.00
CA PRO A 463 -18.39 3.31 -12.36
C PRO A 463 -17.31 3.50 -11.28
N PHE A 464 -16.68 4.68 -11.30
CA PHE A 464 -15.79 5.15 -10.23
C PHE A 464 -14.62 4.25 -9.83
N PRO A 465 -13.79 3.74 -10.78
CA PRO A 465 -12.60 3.00 -10.41
C PRO A 465 -11.61 3.94 -9.70
N LYS A 466 -10.94 3.44 -8.66
CA LYS A 466 -9.91 4.20 -7.95
C LYS A 466 -8.69 4.45 -8.84
N SER A 467 -7.98 5.56 -8.60
CA SER A 467 -6.66 5.75 -9.19
C SER A 467 -5.73 4.62 -8.77
N LEU A 468 -5.06 4.01 -9.75
CA LEU A 468 -4.03 2.99 -9.51
C LEU A 468 -2.95 3.49 -8.54
N TYR A 469 -2.52 4.73 -8.72
CA TYR A 469 -1.43 5.30 -7.94
C TYR A 469 -1.86 5.69 -6.53
N ALA A 470 -3.11 6.14 -6.34
CA ALA A 470 -3.65 6.38 -5.00
C ALA A 470 -3.66 5.08 -4.17
N VAL A 471 -4.07 3.96 -4.77
CA VAL A 471 -4.06 2.64 -4.12
C VAL A 471 -2.62 2.19 -3.86
N ARG A 472 -1.74 2.25 -4.88
CA ARG A 472 -0.33 1.89 -4.78
C ARG A 472 0.37 2.63 -3.64
N ASP A 473 0.26 3.96 -3.64
CA ASP A 473 0.97 4.81 -2.70
C ASP A 473 0.46 4.62 -1.27
N THR A 474 -0.85 4.45 -1.10
CA THR A 474 -1.44 4.17 0.22
C THR A 474 -0.93 2.86 0.81
N ILE A 475 -0.88 1.79 0.01
CA ILE A 475 -0.35 0.49 0.42
C ILE A 475 1.17 0.56 0.65
N ARG A 476 1.89 1.25 -0.21
CA ARG A 476 3.34 1.38 -0.19
C ARG A 476 3.87 1.91 1.14
N PHE A 477 3.21 2.88 1.77
CA PHE A 477 3.63 3.41 3.08
C PHE A 477 3.76 2.35 4.18
N TYR A 478 3.09 1.23 4.05
CA TYR A 478 3.07 0.16 5.04
C TYR A 478 3.78 -1.11 4.60
N LEU A 479 4.03 -1.26 3.30
CA LEU A 479 4.56 -2.49 2.72
C LEU A 479 5.90 -2.32 1.99
N GLU A 480 6.52 -1.14 1.95
CA GLU A 480 7.81 -0.92 1.28
C GLU A 480 8.85 -1.94 1.77
N ASP A 481 9.00 -2.08 3.10
CA ASP A 481 9.97 -2.99 3.71
C ASP A 481 9.46 -4.43 3.87
N ARG A 482 8.29 -4.77 3.30
CA ARG A 482 7.64 -6.08 3.40
C ARG A 482 7.42 -6.69 2.04
N SER A 483 8.51 -7.18 1.45
CA SER A 483 8.51 -7.73 0.07
C SER A 483 7.62 -8.96 -0.13
N ASN A 484 7.25 -9.70 0.94
CA ASN A 484 6.44 -10.92 0.89
C ASN A 484 5.07 -10.75 1.56
N ALA A 485 4.57 -9.52 1.68
CA ALA A 485 3.33 -9.24 2.36
C ALA A 485 2.11 -9.89 1.70
N LEU A 486 1.14 -10.30 2.53
CA LEU A 486 -0.19 -10.73 2.08
C LEU A 486 -1.17 -9.55 2.16
N VAL A 487 -1.70 -9.17 1.01
CA VAL A 487 -2.70 -8.11 0.84
C VAL A 487 -4.07 -8.74 0.55
N VAL A 488 -5.11 -8.25 1.19
CA VAL A 488 -6.49 -8.69 0.94
C VAL A 488 -7.36 -7.49 0.58
N ASP A 489 -8.17 -7.64 -0.47
CA ASP A 489 -9.20 -6.68 -0.84
C ASP A 489 -10.52 -7.43 -1.05
N PHE A 490 -11.47 -7.24 -0.12
CA PHE A 490 -12.77 -7.91 -0.19
C PHE A 490 -13.89 -7.02 -0.72
N PHE A 491 -13.53 -5.89 -1.30
CA PHE A 491 -14.38 -5.04 -2.15
C PHE A 491 -13.64 -4.72 -3.46
N ALA A 492 -13.09 -5.75 -4.10
CA ALA A 492 -12.12 -5.59 -5.18
C ALA A 492 -12.63 -4.82 -6.42
N GLY A 493 -13.94 -4.80 -6.66
CA GLY A 493 -14.57 -4.03 -7.73
C GLY A 493 -13.88 -4.22 -9.07
N SER A 494 -13.18 -3.20 -9.56
CA SER A 494 -12.45 -3.27 -10.83
C SER A 494 -11.07 -3.96 -10.75
N GLY A 495 -10.62 -4.43 -9.58
CA GLY A 495 -9.32 -5.11 -9.43
C GLY A 495 -8.10 -4.17 -9.36
N THR A 496 -8.29 -2.92 -8.99
CA THR A 496 -7.21 -1.92 -8.91
C THR A 496 -6.11 -2.34 -7.93
N THR A 497 -6.47 -2.96 -6.81
CA THR A 497 -5.53 -3.37 -5.76
C THR A 497 -4.52 -4.41 -6.25
N LEU A 498 -4.93 -5.40 -7.05
CA LEU A 498 -4.00 -6.35 -7.64
C LEU A 498 -3.03 -5.67 -8.61
N ASN A 499 -3.53 -4.76 -9.45
CA ASN A 499 -2.69 -4.00 -10.37
C ASN A 499 -1.65 -3.14 -9.61
N ALA A 500 -2.05 -2.54 -8.48
CA ALA A 500 -1.16 -1.78 -7.60
C ALA A 500 -0.08 -2.66 -6.96
N VAL A 501 -0.45 -3.85 -6.45
CA VAL A 501 0.49 -4.81 -5.86
C VAL A 501 1.48 -5.33 -6.90
N ASN A 502 1.01 -5.64 -8.12
CA ASN A 502 1.88 -6.06 -9.22
C ASN A 502 2.87 -4.95 -9.63
N LEU A 503 2.41 -3.69 -9.65
CA LEU A 503 3.28 -2.55 -9.94
C LEU A 503 4.34 -2.35 -8.85
N LEU A 504 3.99 -2.51 -7.57
CA LEU A 504 4.96 -2.48 -6.46
C LEU A 504 6.00 -3.59 -6.61
N ASN A 505 5.56 -4.84 -6.83
CA ASN A 505 6.45 -5.98 -7.02
C ASN A 505 7.40 -5.78 -8.21
N ALA A 506 6.89 -5.26 -9.34
CA ALA A 506 7.72 -4.95 -10.49
C ALA A 506 8.72 -3.82 -10.23
N THR A 507 8.41 -2.90 -9.31
CA THR A 507 9.25 -1.75 -9.01
C THR A 507 10.41 -2.10 -8.06
N ASP A 508 10.16 -2.94 -7.04
CA ASP A 508 11.14 -3.26 -6.00
C ASP A 508 11.60 -4.73 -5.98
N GLY A 509 11.11 -5.57 -6.91
CA GLY A 509 11.43 -7.00 -6.95
C GLY A 509 10.72 -7.82 -5.88
N GLY A 510 9.70 -7.28 -5.23
CA GLY A 510 8.93 -7.96 -4.21
C GLY A 510 8.08 -9.13 -4.75
N GLN A 511 7.63 -9.97 -3.83
CA GLN A 511 6.74 -11.10 -4.07
C GLN A 511 5.47 -11.01 -3.22
N ARG A 512 4.95 -9.78 -3.04
CA ARG A 512 3.69 -9.56 -2.33
C ARG A 512 2.57 -10.28 -3.03
N ARG A 513 1.73 -10.92 -2.24
CA ARG A 513 0.57 -11.68 -2.72
C ARG A 513 -0.71 -10.89 -2.47
N CYS A 514 -1.64 -10.95 -3.42
CA CYS A 514 -2.94 -10.30 -3.32
C CYS A 514 -4.09 -11.31 -3.41
N ILE A 515 -5.06 -11.20 -2.51
CA ILE A 515 -6.33 -11.93 -2.56
C ILE A 515 -7.44 -10.92 -2.79
N LEU A 516 -8.11 -11.05 -3.92
CA LEU A 516 -9.27 -10.23 -4.29
C LEU A 516 -10.56 -11.02 -4.05
N VAL A 517 -11.54 -10.37 -3.47
CA VAL A 517 -12.91 -10.89 -3.39
C VAL A 517 -13.86 -9.86 -3.99
N THR A 518 -14.72 -10.31 -4.90
CA THR A 518 -15.79 -9.50 -5.46
C THR A 518 -16.98 -10.39 -5.83
N ASN A 519 -18.19 -9.85 -5.72
CA ASN A 519 -19.35 -10.52 -6.25
C ASN A 519 -19.43 -10.40 -7.78
N ASN A 520 -20.29 -11.15 -8.40
CA ASN A 520 -20.55 -11.08 -9.85
C ASN A 520 -21.88 -10.35 -10.13
N GLU A 521 -22.05 -9.17 -9.53
CA GLU A 521 -23.26 -8.39 -9.69
C GLU A 521 -23.37 -7.80 -11.09
N VAL A 522 -24.55 -7.87 -11.68
CA VAL A 522 -24.92 -7.20 -12.93
C VAL A 522 -25.61 -5.89 -12.59
N SER A 523 -25.28 -4.80 -13.26
CA SER A 523 -25.87 -3.49 -13.01
C SER A 523 -27.40 -3.49 -13.25
N ALA A 524 -28.11 -2.53 -12.65
CA ALA A 524 -29.58 -2.45 -12.80
C ALA A 524 -30.02 -2.24 -14.27
N GLU A 525 -29.24 -1.46 -15.03
CA GLU A 525 -29.52 -1.22 -16.45
C GLU A 525 -29.30 -2.49 -17.29
N GLU A 526 -28.19 -3.17 -17.11
CA GLU A 526 -27.88 -4.44 -17.79
C GLU A 526 -28.85 -5.54 -17.38
N SER A 527 -29.22 -5.62 -16.10
CA SER A 527 -30.25 -6.57 -15.61
C SER A 527 -31.59 -6.37 -16.30
N ALA A 528 -32.03 -5.13 -16.49
CA ALA A 528 -33.26 -4.82 -17.21
C ALA A 528 -33.18 -5.25 -18.67
N ALA A 529 -32.05 -5.01 -19.35
CA ALA A 529 -31.84 -5.41 -20.74
C ALA A 529 -31.79 -6.94 -20.91
N LEU A 530 -31.14 -7.66 -19.99
CA LEU A 530 -31.08 -9.13 -19.98
C LEU A 530 -32.44 -9.75 -19.69
N ASN A 531 -33.18 -9.21 -18.72
CA ASN A 531 -34.56 -9.64 -18.43
C ASN A 531 -35.49 -9.47 -19.65
N ALA A 532 -35.35 -8.36 -20.40
CA ALA A 532 -36.12 -8.16 -21.63
C ALA A 532 -35.83 -9.22 -22.71
N ARG A 533 -34.65 -9.86 -22.67
CA ARG A 533 -34.26 -11.00 -23.52
C ARG A 533 -34.65 -12.35 -22.94
N GLY A 534 -35.31 -12.40 -21.77
CA GLY A 534 -35.71 -13.63 -21.07
C GLY A 534 -34.60 -14.30 -20.30
N LEU A 535 -33.45 -13.67 -20.11
CA LEU A 535 -32.34 -14.19 -19.34
C LEU A 535 -32.50 -13.90 -17.85
N GLN A 536 -31.97 -14.80 -17.01
CA GLN A 536 -32.13 -14.73 -15.55
C GLN A 536 -30.77 -14.91 -14.83
N PRO A 537 -30.62 -14.45 -13.57
CA PRO A 537 -29.47 -14.76 -12.74
C PRO A 537 -29.19 -16.28 -12.71
N GLY A 538 -27.93 -16.64 -13.00
CA GLY A 538 -27.49 -18.04 -13.14
C GLY A 538 -27.39 -18.52 -14.58
N ASP A 539 -27.95 -17.83 -15.57
CA ASP A 539 -27.72 -18.12 -16.97
C ASP A 539 -26.32 -17.66 -17.39
N ALA A 540 -25.66 -18.43 -18.26
CA ALA A 540 -24.25 -18.16 -18.65
C ALA A 540 -24.07 -16.74 -19.23
N GLU A 541 -25.01 -16.30 -20.08
CA GLU A 541 -24.97 -14.93 -20.66
C GLU A 541 -25.22 -13.83 -19.63
N TRP A 542 -26.07 -14.10 -18.63
CA TRP A 542 -26.27 -13.19 -17.50
C TRP A 542 -24.99 -13.03 -16.68
N GLU A 543 -24.44 -14.16 -16.26
CA GLU A 543 -23.24 -14.21 -15.43
C GLU A 543 -22.01 -13.60 -16.13
N ALA A 544 -21.94 -13.70 -17.46
CA ALA A 544 -20.85 -13.10 -18.24
C ALA A 544 -20.83 -11.55 -18.17
N GLN A 545 -21.96 -10.91 -17.84
CA GLN A 545 -22.05 -9.45 -17.68
C GLN A 545 -21.74 -8.95 -16.27
N GLY A 546 -21.62 -9.85 -15.30
CA GLY A 546 -21.33 -9.47 -13.93
C GLY A 546 -19.93 -8.87 -13.75
N ILE A 547 -19.75 -8.05 -12.70
CA ILE A 547 -18.52 -7.28 -12.43
C ILE A 547 -17.29 -8.17 -12.38
N CYS A 548 -17.34 -9.31 -11.67
CA CYS A 548 -16.20 -10.20 -11.53
C CYS A 548 -15.71 -10.69 -12.90
N ARG A 549 -16.63 -11.17 -13.74
CA ARG A 549 -16.31 -11.81 -15.03
C ARG A 549 -16.05 -10.85 -16.16
N SER A 550 -16.71 -9.69 -16.16
CA SER A 550 -16.59 -8.72 -17.27
C SER A 550 -15.58 -7.61 -16.99
N VAL A 551 -15.17 -7.39 -15.74
CA VAL A 551 -14.27 -6.30 -15.37
C VAL A 551 -13.06 -6.79 -14.57
N THR A 552 -13.28 -7.39 -13.38
CA THR A 552 -12.18 -7.73 -12.45
C THR A 552 -11.23 -8.77 -13.04
N TRP A 553 -11.77 -9.86 -13.57
CA TRP A 553 -10.98 -10.93 -14.18
C TRP A 553 -10.24 -10.46 -15.43
N PRO A 554 -10.91 -9.89 -16.46
CA PRO A 554 -10.21 -9.43 -17.67
C PRO A 554 -9.15 -8.38 -17.38
N ARG A 555 -9.43 -7.37 -16.53
CA ARG A 555 -8.42 -6.39 -16.13
C ARG A 555 -7.20 -7.06 -15.50
N SER A 556 -7.43 -7.95 -14.54
CA SER A 556 -6.35 -8.65 -13.84
C SER A 556 -5.51 -9.52 -14.78
N LYS A 557 -6.16 -10.27 -15.65
CA LYS A 557 -5.53 -11.11 -16.67
C LYS A 557 -4.72 -10.30 -17.67
N TYR A 558 -5.32 -9.24 -18.25
CA TYR A 558 -4.68 -8.45 -19.29
C TYR A 558 -3.51 -7.64 -18.77
N THR A 559 -3.60 -7.09 -17.55
CA THR A 559 -2.47 -6.38 -16.96
C THR A 559 -1.30 -7.31 -16.63
N ILE A 560 -1.55 -8.54 -16.24
CA ILE A 560 -0.52 -9.57 -16.05
C ILE A 560 0.13 -9.95 -17.38
N LEU A 561 -0.67 -10.16 -18.43
CA LEU A 561 -0.16 -10.60 -19.74
C LEU A 561 0.41 -9.46 -20.60
N GLY A 562 0.04 -8.19 -20.34
CA GLY A 562 0.36 -7.06 -21.20
C GLY A 562 -0.45 -7.03 -22.52
N GLN A 563 -1.42 -7.93 -22.67
CA GLN A 563 -2.24 -8.10 -23.86
C GLN A 563 -3.65 -8.63 -23.55
N ARG A 564 -4.60 -8.39 -24.43
CA ARG A 564 -5.98 -8.86 -24.36
C ARG A 564 -6.15 -10.24 -24.99
N ASP A 565 -7.32 -10.84 -24.80
CA ASP A 565 -7.66 -12.17 -25.36
C ASP A 565 -7.70 -12.19 -26.89
N ASP A 566 -7.95 -11.07 -27.54
CA ASP A 566 -7.89 -10.90 -29.01
C ASP A 566 -6.46 -10.77 -29.56
N GLY A 567 -5.45 -10.82 -28.70
CA GLY A 567 -4.04 -10.62 -29.04
C GLY A 567 -3.60 -9.16 -29.15
N SER A 568 -4.49 -8.18 -28.95
CA SER A 568 -4.11 -6.77 -28.95
C SER A 568 -3.29 -6.43 -27.71
N VAL A 569 -2.15 -5.76 -27.93
CA VAL A 569 -1.23 -5.37 -26.88
C VAL A 569 -1.79 -4.17 -26.11
N LEU A 570 -1.59 -4.12 -24.80
CA LEU A 570 -1.97 -2.96 -24.00
C LEU A 570 -1.09 -1.76 -24.36
N THR A 571 -1.73 -0.64 -24.64
CA THR A 571 -1.07 0.64 -24.94
C THR A 571 -1.03 1.51 -23.69
N GLY A 572 -0.01 2.39 -23.59
CA GLY A 572 0.17 3.27 -22.45
C GLY A 572 1.31 2.87 -21.56
N GLU A 573 1.51 3.63 -20.51
CA GLU A 573 2.64 3.49 -19.58
C GLU A 573 2.18 3.62 -18.13
N TYR A 574 2.76 2.81 -17.24
CA TYR A 574 2.66 2.98 -15.80
C TYR A 574 3.73 3.95 -15.29
N LEU A 575 3.37 4.79 -14.33
CA LEU A 575 4.31 5.57 -13.53
C LEU A 575 4.86 4.67 -12.42
N THR A 576 6.18 4.50 -12.35
CA THR A 576 6.81 3.59 -11.36
C THR A 576 6.98 4.24 -9.99
N GLY A 577 6.93 5.58 -9.92
CA GLY A 577 7.28 6.35 -8.72
C GLY A 577 8.78 6.41 -8.47
N LYS A 578 9.61 5.92 -9.41
CA LYS A 578 11.05 6.13 -9.46
C LYS A 578 11.36 7.31 -10.38
N SER A 579 12.48 7.99 -10.13
CA SER A 579 13.00 9.00 -11.03
C SER A 579 14.20 8.46 -11.79
N VAL A 580 14.27 8.85 -13.04
CA VAL A 580 15.45 8.67 -13.89
C VAL A 580 15.91 10.03 -14.35
N GLU A 581 17.21 10.27 -14.32
CA GLU A 581 17.76 11.48 -14.88
C GLU A 581 17.76 11.39 -16.41
N ARG A 582 17.13 12.37 -17.03
CA ARG A 582 17.17 12.51 -18.49
C ARG A 582 17.94 13.76 -18.88
N GLU A 583 18.78 13.59 -19.88
CA GLU A 583 19.48 14.69 -20.51
C GLU A 583 18.49 15.58 -21.29
N LYS A 584 18.48 16.85 -20.91
CA LYS A 584 17.72 17.87 -21.63
C LYS A 584 18.66 18.95 -22.13
N ALA A 585 18.45 19.44 -23.34
CA ALA A 585 19.20 20.57 -23.85
C ALA A 585 18.90 21.82 -23.03
N ARG A 586 19.96 22.59 -22.68
CA ARG A 586 19.81 23.93 -22.09
C ARG A 586 19.19 24.87 -23.12
N SER A 587 18.43 25.84 -22.66
CA SER A 587 17.82 26.88 -23.49
C SER A 587 18.88 27.97 -23.80
N PHE A 588 19.01 28.33 -25.07
CA PHE A 588 19.91 29.39 -25.50
C PHE A 588 19.13 30.44 -26.29
N THR A 589 19.21 31.70 -25.85
CA THR A 589 18.51 32.81 -26.50
C THR A 589 19.50 33.90 -26.94
N GLN A 590 19.50 34.17 -28.23
CA GLN A 590 20.25 35.30 -28.76
C GLN A 590 19.42 36.58 -28.60
N ILE A 591 19.97 37.59 -27.94
CA ILE A 591 19.42 38.95 -27.88
C ILE A 591 20.17 39.77 -28.98
N GLY A 592 19.66 39.64 -30.20
CA GLY A 592 20.34 40.21 -31.40
C GLY A 592 19.94 41.63 -31.78
N PHE A 593 18.89 42.14 -31.13
CA PHE A 593 18.36 43.50 -31.44
C PHE A 593 18.99 44.60 -30.62
N VAL A 594 19.99 44.26 -29.76
CA VAL A 594 20.73 45.21 -28.93
C VAL A 594 22.21 45.05 -29.27
N ASP A 595 22.87 46.16 -29.54
CA ASP A 595 24.35 46.22 -29.69
C ASP A 595 24.98 46.23 -28.26
N PRO A 596 25.85 45.28 -27.92
CA PRO A 596 26.58 45.27 -26.64
C PRO A 596 27.22 46.61 -26.28
N ALA A 597 27.81 47.31 -27.27
CA ALA A 597 28.45 48.61 -27.06
C ALA A 597 27.47 49.71 -26.53
N THR A 598 26.19 49.52 -26.74
CA THR A 598 25.18 50.48 -26.26
C THR A 598 24.75 50.24 -24.81
N LEU A 599 25.12 49.11 -24.22
CA LEU A 599 24.78 48.75 -22.82
C LEU A 599 25.79 49.33 -21.79
N ASP A 600 26.08 50.62 -21.93
CA ASP A 600 27.07 51.41 -21.19
C ASP A 600 26.63 51.77 -19.75
N THR A 601 25.31 51.65 -19.43
CA THR A 601 24.79 52.02 -18.13
C THR A 601 23.95 50.87 -17.48
N PRO A 602 23.92 50.81 -16.14
CA PRO A 602 23.09 49.81 -15.42
C PRO A 602 21.61 49.90 -15.79
N ALA A 603 21.09 51.10 -16.09
CA ALA A 603 19.70 51.30 -16.48
C ALA A 603 19.36 50.56 -17.79
N LYS A 604 20.22 50.62 -18.79
CA LYS A 604 20.04 49.93 -20.07
C LYS A 604 20.17 48.40 -19.92
N LYS A 605 21.07 47.92 -19.10
CA LYS A 605 21.20 46.48 -18.78
C LYS A 605 19.97 45.97 -18.04
N LYS A 606 19.40 46.75 -17.10
CA LYS A 606 18.11 46.41 -16.45
C LYS A 606 16.94 46.26 -17.41
N GLN A 607 16.91 47.03 -18.50
CA GLN A 607 15.89 46.90 -19.56
C GLN A 607 16.03 45.56 -20.27
N VAL A 608 17.25 45.08 -20.52
CA VAL A 608 17.48 43.75 -21.11
C VAL A 608 17.08 42.66 -20.13
N VAL A 609 17.46 42.78 -18.84
CA VAL A 609 17.07 41.79 -17.82
C VAL A 609 15.56 41.73 -17.62
N ALA A 610 14.83 42.81 -17.82
CA ALA A 610 13.37 42.83 -17.75
C ALA A 610 12.68 41.93 -18.80
N LEU A 611 13.40 41.53 -19.85
CA LEU A 611 12.93 40.60 -20.89
C LEU A 611 13.27 39.13 -20.57
N ILE A 612 13.99 38.88 -19.47
CA ILE A 612 14.48 37.57 -19.09
C ILE A 612 13.69 37.09 -17.88
N ASP A 613 12.89 36.04 -18.10
CA ASP A 613 12.14 35.43 -17.01
C ASP A 613 13.07 34.80 -15.95
N GLY A 614 12.73 35.03 -14.69
CA GLY A 614 13.47 34.47 -13.55
C GLY A 614 14.77 35.15 -13.19
N LEU A 615 15.12 36.27 -13.81
CA LEU A 615 16.33 37.05 -13.49
C LEU A 615 15.95 38.46 -12.94
N PRO A 616 16.15 38.73 -11.64
CA PRO A 616 15.79 40.02 -11.07
C PRO A 616 16.72 41.13 -11.49
N GLN A 617 16.19 42.34 -11.78
CA GLN A 617 16.95 43.51 -12.17
C GLN A 617 17.91 44.02 -11.07
N THR A 618 17.69 43.58 -9.81
CA THR A 618 18.56 43.90 -8.66
C THR A 618 19.97 43.31 -8.76
N LEU A 619 20.15 42.30 -9.61
CA LEU A 619 21.46 41.69 -9.86
C LEU A 619 22.34 42.53 -10.79
N VAL A 620 21.77 43.50 -11.51
CA VAL A 620 22.54 44.43 -12.33
C VAL A 620 23.28 45.46 -11.46
N LYS A 621 24.59 45.31 -11.34
CA LYS A 621 25.51 46.25 -10.67
C LYS A 621 26.24 47.12 -11.67
N ASP A 622 26.89 48.16 -11.18
CA ASP A 622 27.75 49.00 -12.02
C ASP A 622 28.87 48.16 -12.66
N ALA A 623 29.18 48.43 -13.93
CA ALA A 623 30.19 47.75 -14.72
C ALA A 623 30.04 46.20 -14.83
N CYS A 624 28.84 45.67 -14.71
CA CYS A 624 28.54 44.24 -14.81
C CYS A 624 28.49 43.78 -16.29
N PRO A 625 29.48 43.05 -16.83
CA PRO A 625 29.45 42.56 -18.21
C PRO A 625 28.58 41.31 -18.41
N PHE A 626 28.26 40.61 -17.33
CA PHE A 626 27.39 39.43 -17.33
C PHE A 626 26.70 39.24 -15.95
N ILE A 627 25.71 38.37 -15.90
CA ILE A 627 25.10 37.91 -14.63
C ILE A 627 25.15 36.40 -14.60
N VAL A 628 25.76 35.86 -13.55
CA VAL A 628 25.70 34.46 -13.13
C VAL A 628 25.33 34.46 -11.65
N SER A 629 24.33 33.67 -11.24
CA SER A 629 23.86 33.65 -9.85
C SER A 629 23.55 32.23 -9.43
N GLU A 630 23.97 31.84 -8.23
CA GLU A 630 23.70 30.54 -7.62
C GLU A 630 22.22 30.34 -7.27
N GLU A 631 21.43 31.43 -7.20
CA GLU A 631 20.02 31.37 -6.81
C GLU A 631 19.05 31.37 -8.01
N HIS A 632 19.55 31.67 -9.22
CA HIS A 632 18.70 31.87 -10.40
C HIS A 632 19.10 30.93 -11.54
N LYS A 633 18.11 30.42 -12.26
CA LYS A 633 18.30 29.46 -13.35
C LYS A 633 18.72 30.09 -14.69
N ALA A 634 18.71 31.40 -14.77
CA ALA A 634 19.07 32.16 -15.96
C ALA A 634 20.40 32.86 -15.79
N SER A 635 21.20 32.89 -16.86
CA SER A 635 22.43 33.64 -16.97
C SER A 635 22.38 34.54 -18.21
N VAL A 636 22.98 35.75 -18.15
CA VAL A 636 23.06 36.65 -19.30
C VAL A 636 24.46 37.21 -19.46
N LEU A 637 24.98 37.15 -20.67
CA LEU A 637 26.19 37.83 -21.11
C LEU A 637 25.80 39.09 -21.86
N PHE A 638 26.12 40.27 -21.32
CA PHE A 638 25.86 41.56 -21.96
C PHE A 638 26.96 41.97 -22.96
N ASP A 639 28.18 41.62 -22.66
CA ASP A 639 29.34 41.98 -23.50
C ASP A 639 30.13 40.70 -23.88
N PRO A 640 30.12 40.27 -25.16
CA PRO A 640 30.91 39.15 -25.62
C PRO A 640 32.44 39.28 -25.39
N ALA A 641 32.97 40.46 -25.21
CA ALA A 641 34.38 40.64 -24.84
C ALA A 641 34.74 40.09 -23.46
N ALA A 642 33.76 39.93 -22.56
CA ALA A 642 33.94 39.34 -21.25
C ALA A 642 33.56 37.83 -21.21
N ALA A 643 33.57 37.17 -22.35
CA ALA A 643 33.14 35.78 -22.46
C ALA A 643 33.99 34.81 -21.62
N GLU A 644 35.28 35.02 -21.53
CA GLU A 644 36.19 34.17 -20.74
C GLU A 644 35.86 34.26 -19.24
N ASP A 645 35.68 35.47 -18.71
CA ASP A 645 35.30 35.69 -17.30
C ASP A 645 33.90 35.13 -17.00
N TRP A 646 32.99 35.24 -17.99
CA TRP A 646 31.62 34.67 -17.87
C TRP A 646 31.63 33.15 -17.86
N LEU A 647 32.41 32.49 -18.72
CA LEU A 647 32.57 31.04 -18.72
C LEU A 647 33.23 30.55 -17.43
N GLU A 648 34.24 31.27 -16.91
CA GLU A 648 34.80 30.93 -15.58
C GLU A 648 33.75 31.07 -14.47
N ALA A 649 32.87 32.05 -14.55
CA ALA A 649 31.77 32.21 -13.58
C ALA A 649 30.65 31.14 -13.72
N LEU A 650 30.46 30.59 -14.92
CA LEU A 650 29.50 29.50 -15.20
C LEU A 650 30.04 28.12 -14.80
N ASP A 651 31.35 27.97 -14.66
CA ASP A 651 31.97 26.70 -14.29
C ASP A 651 31.39 26.21 -12.95
N GLY A 652 30.87 24.96 -12.93
CA GLY A 652 30.20 24.39 -11.77
C GLY A 652 28.78 24.89 -11.47
N GLN A 653 28.20 25.72 -12.37
CA GLN A 653 26.83 26.21 -12.23
C GLN A 653 25.83 25.33 -13.01
N GLU A 654 25.75 24.05 -12.71
CA GLU A 654 24.92 23.05 -13.42
C GLU A 654 23.41 23.38 -13.41
N HIS A 655 22.96 24.16 -12.41
CA HIS A 655 21.57 24.58 -12.25
C HIS A 655 21.08 25.62 -13.28
N ILE A 656 22.00 26.25 -14.04
CA ILE A 656 21.63 27.22 -15.09
C ILE A 656 20.95 26.50 -16.25
N THR A 657 19.67 26.79 -16.46
CA THR A 657 18.86 26.19 -17.52
C THR A 657 18.75 27.06 -18.77
N ASP A 658 18.75 28.39 -18.57
CA ASP A 658 18.48 29.38 -19.59
C ASP A 658 19.65 30.34 -19.74
N VAL A 659 20.23 30.39 -20.95
CA VAL A 659 21.42 31.17 -21.26
C VAL A 659 21.10 32.23 -22.30
N TYR A 660 21.31 33.48 -21.94
CA TYR A 660 21.04 34.63 -22.80
C TYR A 660 22.35 35.28 -23.19
N ILE A 661 22.53 35.52 -24.49
CA ILE A 661 23.76 36.15 -25.03
C ILE A 661 23.36 37.37 -25.85
N VAL A 662 23.80 38.54 -25.43
CA VAL A 662 23.58 39.79 -26.15
C VAL A 662 24.65 39.91 -27.26
N THR A 663 24.25 39.70 -28.51
CA THR A 663 25.10 39.87 -29.68
C THR A 663 24.27 39.93 -30.95
N PRO A 664 24.53 40.88 -31.86
CA PRO A 664 23.90 40.93 -33.15
C PRO A 664 24.44 39.86 -34.12
N THR A 665 25.61 39.27 -33.81
CA THR A 665 26.31 38.35 -34.72
C THR A 665 26.03 36.88 -34.36
N LYS A 666 25.33 36.21 -35.25
CA LYS A 666 24.97 34.79 -35.06
C LYS A 666 26.17 33.88 -34.87
N ARG A 667 27.28 34.15 -35.60
CA ARG A 667 28.54 33.38 -35.49
C ARG A 667 29.11 33.42 -34.03
N VAL A 668 29.08 34.59 -33.40
CA VAL A 668 29.53 34.77 -32.02
C VAL A 668 28.62 34.03 -31.06
N PHE A 669 27.29 34.12 -31.28
CA PHE A 669 26.33 33.37 -30.49
C PHE A 669 26.56 31.88 -30.58
N ASP A 670 26.69 31.32 -31.78
CA ASP A 670 26.85 29.88 -31.98
C ASP A 670 28.16 29.36 -31.35
N GLN A 671 29.24 30.15 -31.42
CA GLN A 671 30.53 29.84 -30.81
C GLN A 671 30.44 29.82 -29.27
N LEU A 672 29.85 30.83 -28.66
CA LEU A 672 29.68 30.93 -27.22
C LEU A 672 28.72 29.84 -26.71
N LYS A 673 27.66 29.55 -27.45
CA LYS A 673 26.74 28.43 -27.15
C LYS A 673 27.49 27.10 -27.12
N ALA A 674 28.37 26.83 -28.10
CA ALA A 674 29.15 25.59 -28.11
C ALA A 674 30.08 25.50 -26.90
N GLN A 675 30.74 26.60 -26.50
CA GLN A 675 31.59 26.64 -25.32
C GLN A 675 30.82 26.38 -24.00
N VAL A 676 29.63 26.95 -23.86
CA VAL A 676 28.79 26.72 -22.68
C VAL A 676 28.27 25.27 -22.64
N VAL A 677 27.90 24.68 -23.79
CA VAL A 677 27.48 23.27 -23.85
C VAL A 677 28.65 22.34 -23.50
N GLU A 678 29.87 22.66 -23.95
CA GLU A 678 31.06 21.88 -23.58
C GLU A 678 31.38 22.01 -22.09
N LEU A 679 31.21 23.19 -21.51
CA LEU A 679 31.52 23.50 -20.11
C LEU A 679 30.55 22.89 -19.11
N LEU A 680 29.26 23.08 -19.34
CA LEU A 680 28.18 22.70 -18.41
C LEU A 680 27.55 21.33 -18.72
N GLY A 681 27.79 20.77 -19.91
CA GLY A 681 27.12 19.57 -20.38
C GLY A 681 25.60 19.71 -20.55
N PRO A 682 24.90 18.63 -20.82
CA PRO A 682 23.43 18.61 -20.86
C PRO A 682 22.86 18.88 -19.46
N LEU A 683 21.64 19.41 -19.41
CA LEU A 683 20.91 19.54 -18.16
C LEU A 683 20.34 18.17 -17.78
N LEU A 684 20.70 17.64 -16.63
CA LEU A 684 20.07 16.45 -16.08
C LEU A 684 18.76 16.86 -15.40
N VAL A 685 17.64 16.41 -15.98
CA VAL A 685 16.30 16.67 -15.42
C VAL A 685 15.73 15.36 -14.93
N PRO A 686 15.35 15.29 -13.66
CA PRO A 686 14.68 14.11 -13.16
C PRO A 686 13.28 14.03 -13.80
N GLU A 687 13.01 12.91 -14.45
CA GLU A 687 11.69 12.54 -14.93
C GLU A 687 11.23 11.28 -14.23
N GLU A 688 9.92 11.16 -13.99
CA GLU A 688 9.37 9.94 -13.43
C GLU A 688 9.56 8.80 -14.44
N GLU A 689 10.15 7.69 -13.94
CA GLU A 689 10.34 6.48 -14.72
C GLU A 689 8.99 5.91 -15.13
N LYS A 690 8.88 5.52 -16.40
CA LYS A 690 7.68 4.93 -16.97
C LYS A 690 7.95 3.51 -17.43
N ARG A 691 6.96 2.64 -17.20
CA ARG A 691 6.98 1.25 -17.63
C ARG A 691 5.86 1.00 -18.65
N PRO A 692 6.16 0.47 -19.84
CA PRO A 692 5.13 0.13 -20.82
C PRO A 692 4.12 -0.89 -20.26
N MET A 693 2.83 -0.66 -20.49
CA MET A 693 1.78 -1.60 -20.06
C MET A 693 1.87 -2.93 -20.83
N SER A 694 2.41 -2.90 -22.03
CA SER A 694 2.65 -4.08 -22.88
C SER A 694 3.64 -5.11 -22.31
N GLU A 695 4.49 -4.71 -21.37
CA GLU A 695 5.41 -5.64 -20.72
C GLU A 695 4.71 -6.62 -19.77
N GLY A 696 3.48 -6.31 -19.37
CA GLY A 696 2.76 -7.11 -18.38
C GLY A 696 3.49 -7.17 -17.04
N PHE A 697 3.09 -8.11 -16.20
CA PHE A 697 3.72 -8.36 -14.90
C PHE A 697 4.11 -9.82 -14.75
N ALA A 698 5.28 -10.09 -14.17
CA ALA A 698 5.72 -11.44 -13.82
C ALA A 698 4.95 -11.95 -12.60
N ALA A 699 3.68 -12.31 -12.80
CA ALA A 699 2.75 -12.70 -11.74
C ALA A 699 1.87 -13.88 -12.17
N ASN A 700 1.43 -14.68 -11.19
CA ASN A 700 0.49 -15.78 -11.37
C ASN A 700 -0.82 -15.46 -10.65
N LEU A 701 -1.96 -15.76 -11.25
CA LEU A 701 -3.29 -15.49 -10.68
C LEU A 701 -4.21 -16.67 -10.91
N ALA A 702 -4.86 -17.16 -9.85
CA ALA A 702 -5.90 -18.18 -9.91
C ALA A 702 -7.27 -17.53 -9.62
N TYR A 703 -8.24 -17.86 -10.45
CA TYR A 703 -9.62 -17.38 -10.31
C TYR A 703 -10.54 -18.52 -9.89
N PHE A 704 -11.25 -18.32 -8.79
CA PHE A 704 -12.19 -19.26 -8.21
C PHE A 704 -13.58 -18.64 -8.06
N LYS A 705 -14.57 -19.50 -8.12
CA LYS A 705 -15.93 -19.21 -7.65
C LYS A 705 -16.17 -19.94 -6.32
N LEU A 706 -16.68 -19.22 -5.31
CA LEU A 706 -17.13 -19.83 -4.07
C LEU A 706 -18.43 -20.59 -4.30
N ASP A 707 -18.43 -21.85 -3.98
CA ASP A 707 -19.59 -22.77 -4.02
C ASP A 707 -19.74 -23.46 -2.67
N PHE A 708 -20.80 -24.24 -2.50
CA PHE A 708 -21.14 -24.88 -1.25
C PHE A 708 -21.36 -26.37 -1.42
N LEU A 709 -20.72 -27.15 -0.54
CA LEU A 709 -20.79 -28.60 -0.52
C LEU A 709 -21.93 -29.09 0.38
N GLU A 710 -22.50 -30.22 0.00
CA GLU A 710 -23.45 -30.92 0.85
C GLU A 710 -22.75 -31.56 2.04
N LYS A 711 -23.31 -31.39 3.24
CA LYS A 711 -22.76 -31.92 4.50
C LYS A 711 -22.46 -33.43 4.41
N GLU A 712 -23.33 -34.22 3.77
CA GLU A 712 -23.16 -35.66 3.62
C GLU A 712 -21.92 -36.02 2.76
N ARG A 713 -21.65 -35.27 1.69
CA ARG A 713 -20.47 -35.51 0.85
C ARG A 713 -19.18 -35.26 1.65
N VAL A 714 -19.15 -34.22 2.49
CA VAL A 714 -18.02 -33.89 3.34
C VAL A 714 -17.82 -34.95 4.42
N SER A 715 -18.89 -35.33 5.13
CA SER A 715 -18.83 -36.31 6.21
C SER A 715 -18.47 -37.71 5.73
N LEU A 716 -18.82 -38.08 4.48
CA LEU A 716 -18.42 -39.35 3.86
C LEU A 716 -17.06 -39.29 3.14
N ARG A 717 -16.27 -38.27 3.32
CA ARG A 717 -14.95 -38.05 2.68
C ARG A 717 -15.01 -38.09 1.14
N ARG A 718 -16.10 -37.63 0.54
CA ARG A 718 -16.31 -37.62 -0.92
C ARG A 718 -16.10 -36.24 -1.55
N ALA A 719 -15.51 -35.33 -0.83
CA ALA A 719 -15.33 -33.93 -1.25
C ALA A 719 -13.84 -33.53 -1.39
N PHE A 720 -12.90 -34.47 -1.41
CA PHE A 720 -11.50 -34.16 -1.42
C PHE A 720 -11.08 -33.29 -2.62
N ARG A 721 -11.58 -33.60 -3.80
CA ARG A 721 -11.28 -32.86 -5.03
C ARG A 721 -11.72 -31.40 -4.93
N GLU A 722 -12.89 -31.17 -4.34
CA GLU A 722 -13.49 -29.85 -4.19
C GLU A 722 -12.82 -29.03 -3.09
N ILE A 723 -12.16 -29.66 -2.11
CA ILE A 723 -11.42 -28.98 -1.05
C ILE A 723 -9.94 -28.78 -1.38
N LEU A 724 -9.41 -29.45 -2.39
CA LEU A 724 -8.00 -29.38 -2.76
C LEU A 724 -7.51 -27.93 -3.02
N PRO A 725 -8.29 -27.04 -3.68
CA PRO A 725 -7.92 -25.63 -3.79
C PRO A 725 -7.75 -24.92 -2.45
N LEU A 726 -8.57 -25.27 -1.45
CA LEU A 726 -8.48 -24.70 -0.10
C LEU A 726 -7.18 -25.12 0.60
N LEU A 727 -6.77 -26.39 0.41
CA LEU A 727 -5.50 -26.90 0.96
C LEU A 727 -4.29 -26.20 0.32
N TRP A 728 -4.34 -25.99 -1.00
CA TRP A 728 -3.32 -25.26 -1.72
C TRP A 728 -3.22 -23.79 -1.25
N LEU A 729 -4.37 -23.11 -1.05
CA LEU A 729 -4.40 -21.77 -0.50
C LEU A 729 -3.87 -21.71 0.94
N LYS A 730 -4.24 -22.67 1.79
CA LYS A 730 -3.76 -22.79 3.18
C LYS A 730 -2.25 -22.97 3.24
N ALA A 731 -1.70 -23.72 2.28
CA ALA A 731 -0.26 -23.89 2.13
C ALA A 731 0.47 -22.67 1.51
N GLY A 732 -0.22 -21.53 1.30
CA GLY A 732 0.38 -20.31 0.81
C GLY A 732 0.26 -20.10 -0.71
N ALA A 733 -0.41 -21.00 -1.44
CA ALA A 733 -0.60 -20.97 -2.90
C ALA A 733 0.73 -20.85 -3.68
N VAL A 734 1.73 -21.59 -3.27
CA VAL A 734 3.05 -21.65 -3.93
C VAL A 734 3.06 -22.73 -5.00
N GLY A 735 3.58 -22.39 -6.18
CA GLY A 735 3.61 -23.30 -7.32
C GLY A 735 2.23 -23.54 -7.95
N PRO A 736 2.18 -24.32 -9.03
CA PRO A 736 0.92 -24.63 -9.72
C PRO A 736 -0.02 -25.42 -8.81
N ARG A 737 -1.29 -25.08 -8.87
CA ARG A 737 -2.33 -25.79 -8.11
C ARG A 737 -2.45 -27.24 -8.59
N PRO A 738 -2.37 -28.24 -7.71
CA PRO A 738 -2.62 -29.63 -8.08
C PRO A 738 -4.07 -29.84 -8.54
N GLU A 739 -4.24 -30.61 -9.62
CA GLU A 739 -5.55 -30.93 -10.16
C GLU A 739 -5.77 -32.44 -10.18
N LEU A 740 -6.96 -32.86 -9.80
CA LEU A 740 -7.41 -34.23 -9.96
C LEU A 740 -8.44 -34.29 -11.10
N LYS A 741 -8.18 -35.05 -12.15
CA LYS A 741 -9.09 -35.15 -13.28
C LYS A 741 -10.42 -35.80 -12.86
N ARG A 742 -11.50 -35.34 -13.48
CA ARG A 742 -12.83 -35.88 -13.21
C ARG A 742 -12.89 -37.35 -13.66
N GLY A 743 -13.31 -38.23 -12.73
CA GLY A 743 -13.38 -39.69 -13.00
C GLY A 743 -12.11 -40.47 -12.58
N GLU A 744 -11.01 -39.82 -12.25
CA GLU A 744 -9.85 -40.51 -11.65
C GLU A 744 -10.12 -40.78 -10.16
N PRO A 745 -9.71 -41.99 -9.66
CA PRO A 745 -9.81 -42.27 -8.23
C PRO A 745 -8.94 -41.34 -7.42
N GLU A 746 -9.37 -41.01 -6.23
CA GLU A 746 -8.55 -40.19 -5.30
C GLU A 746 -7.27 -40.95 -4.93
N PRO A 747 -6.09 -40.32 -5.01
CA PRO A 747 -4.84 -41.01 -4.71
C PRO A 747 -4.74 -41.26 -3.19
N ALA A 748 -4.19 -42.37 -2.78
CA ALA A 748 -3.91 -42.64 -1.37
C ALA A 748 -2.89 -41.69 -0.74
N LEU A 749 -2.01 -41.12 -1.57
CA LEU A 749 -1.00 -40.10 -1.21
C LEU A 749 -0.85 -39.12 -2.37
N LEU A 750 -1.10 -37.85 -2.11
CA LEU A 750 -0.88 -36.75 -3.04
C LEU A 750 0.37 -35.96 -2.63
N ALA A 751 1.42 -36.03 -3.44
CA ALA A 751 2.70 -35.41 -3.17
C ALA A 751 3.30 -34.78 -4.44
N PRO A 752 2.73 -33.69 -4.98
CA PRO A 752 3.25 -33.07 -6.19
C PRO A 752 4.64 -32.46 -5.92
N GLU A 753 5.58 -32.67 -6.86
CA GLU A 753 6.97 -32.19 -6.69
C GLU A 753 7.07 -30.68 -6.57
N ALA A 754 6.29 -29.95 -7.36
CA ALA A 754 6.29 -28.48 -7.40
C ALA A 754 5.48 -27.83 -6.28
N SER A 755 4.83 -28.59 -5.39
CA SER A 755 4.00 -28.05 -4.32
C SER A 755 4.74 -28.07 -3.00
N ASN A 756 4.45 -27.04 -2.17
CA ASN A 756 4.97 -26.94 -0.81
C ASN A 756 4.11 -27.69 0.23
N PHE A 757 3.22 -28.58 -0.20
CA PHE A 757 2.39 -29.40 0.69
C PHE A 757 2.22 -30.83 0.19
N VAL A 758 1.85 -31.73 1.09
CA VAL A 758 1.57 -33.14 0.83
C VAL A 758 0.28 -33.52 1.55
N VAL A 759 -0.51 -34.44 0.95
CA VAL A 759 -1.74 -34.95 1.56
C VAL A 759 -1.70 -36.47 1.62
N LEU A 760 -1.80 -37.04 2.81
CA LEU A 760 -2.00 -38.45 3.05
C LEU A 760 -3.51 -38.72 3.19
N LEU A 761 -4.09 -39.42 2.21
CA LEU A 761 -5.52 -39.75 2.23
C LEU A 761 -5.79 -41.16 2.83
N ASP A 762 -4.81 -42.05 2.77
CA ASP A 762 -4.93 -43.39 3.32
C ASP A 762 -3.80 -43.64 4.33
N GLU A 763 -4.12 -43.86 5.58
CA GLU A 763 -3.19 -44.10 6.69
C GLU A 763 -2.26 -45.29 6.41
N ALA A 764 -2.73 -46.31 5.67
CA ALA A 764 -1.91 -47.47 5.28
C ALA A 764 -0.68 -47.10 4.41
N ARG A 765 -0.65 -45.89 3.86
CA ARG A 765 0.47 -45.34 3.08
C ARG A 765 1.45 -44.48 3.87
N MET A 766 1.37 -44.47 5.19
CA MET A 766 2.27 -43.69 6.05
C MET A 766 3.75 -43.97 5.76
N GLY A 767 4.16 -45.20 5.62
CA GLY A 767 5.56 -45.54 5.29
C GLY A 767 6.01 -44.99 3.92
N ARG A 768 5.09 -44.81 2.95
CA ARG A 768 5.39 -44.16 1.67
C ARG A 768 5.50 -42.64 1.82
N LEU A 769 4.63 -42.04 2.66
CA LEU A 769 4.70 -40.63 2.99
C LEU A 769 6.08 -40.28 3.55
N LEU A 770 6.55 -40.98 4.58
CA LEU A 770 7.86 -40.72 5.21
C LEU A 770 9.02 -40.81 4.21
N LYS A 771 8.97 -41.77 3.26
CA LYS A 771 9.98 -41.85 2.18
C LYS A 771 9.94 -40.63 1.24
N VAL A 772 8.75 -40.11 0.96
CA VAL A 772 8.61 -38.91 0.09
C VAL A 772 9.05 -37.64 0.80
N LEU A 773 8.91 -37.59 2.12
CA LEU A 773 9.31 -36.45 2.94
C LEU A 773 10.81 -36.42 3.25
N ASP A 774 11.47 -37.59 3.18
CA ASP A 774 12.89 -37.68 3.50
C ASP A 774 13.74 -36.86 2.52
N GLY A 775 14.49 -35.89 3.08
CA GLY A 775 15.32 -34.96 2.31
C GLY A 775 14.56 -33.87 1.53
N ARG A 776 13.23 -33.86 1.55
CA ARG A 776 12.44 -32.83 0.85
C ARG A 776 12.45 -31.51 1.63
N THR A 777 12.82 -30.43 0.96
CA THR A 777 12.84 -29.06 1.49
C THR A 777 11.68 -28.22 0.94
N GLY A 778 11.42 -27.07 1.57
CA GLY A 778 10.40 -26.12 1.10
C GLY A 778 8.95 -26.53 1.41
N LEU A 779 8.75 -27.52 2.28
CA LEU A 779 7.42 -27.93 2.72
C LEU A 779 6.88 -27.01 3.81
N SER A 780 5.68 -26.52 3.62
CA SER A 780 4.94 -25.74 4.62
C SER A 780 3.88 -26.57 5.36
N HIS A 781 3.23 -27.50 4.65
CA HIS A 781 2.11 -28.29 5.22
C HIS A 781 2.17 -29.78 4.84
N VAL A 782 1.80 -30.63 5.80
CA VAL A 782 1.43 -32.03 5.58
C VAL A 782 0.03 -32.23 6.14
N PHE A 783 -0.91 -32.56 5.26
CA PHE A 783 -2.30 -32.86 5.64
C PHE A 783 -2.46 -34.37 5.76
N ILE A 784 -3.07 -34.83 6.85
CA ILE A 784 -3.32 -36.25 7.15
C ILE A 784 -4.80 -36.47 7.34
N VAL A 785 -5.40 -37.32 6.53
CA VAL A 785 -6.83 -37.67 6.63
C VAL A 785 -6.96 -38.84 7.61
N THR A 786 -7.46 -38.56 8.79
CA THR A 786 -7.79 -39.54 9.83
C THR A 786 -8.84 -38.99 10.79
N ASP A 787 -9.71 -39.86 11.30
CA ASP A 787 -10.68 -39.51 12.34
C ASP A 787 -10.18 -39.92 13.75
N ALA A 788 -9.03 -40.62 13.83
CA ALA A 788 -8.47 -41.09 15.07
C ALA A 788 -7.39 -40.10 15.60
N ASP A 789 -7.68 -39.38 16.68
CA ASP A 789 -6.76 -38.40 17.28
C ASP A 789 -5.40 -38.99 17.68
N GLU A 790 -5.38 -40.18 18.22
CA GLU A 790 -4.13 -40.83 18.67
C GLU A 790 -3.29 -41.27 17.46
N SER A 791 -3.90 -41.82 16.41
CA SER A 791 -3.24 -42.13 15.16
C SER A 791 -2.63 -40.87 14.53
N PHE A 792 -3.39 -39.76 14.52
CA PHE A 792 -2.89 -38.48 14.04
C PHE A 792 -1.66 -38.00 14.82
N LYS A 793 -1.70 -38.03 16.14
CA LYS A 793 -0.58 -37.58 16.99
C LYS A 793 0.71 -38.37 16.68
N THR A 794 0.59 -39.69 16.56
CA THR A 794 1.72 -40.56 16.22
C THR A 794 2.27 -40.24 14.84
N MET A 795 1.41 -40.22 13.82
CA MET A 795 1.82 -39.91 12.44
C MET A 795 2.41 -38.50 12.31
N ALA A 796 1.85 -37.51 13.04
CA ALA A 796 2.37 -36.15 13.05
C ALA A 796 3.75 -36.04 13.69
N GLN A 797 4.03 -36.86 14.71
CA GLN A 797 5.35 -36.94 15.30
C GLN A 797 6.36 -37.52 14.32
N ASP A 798 6.04 -38.66 13.68
CA ASP A 798 6.90 -39.29 12.66
C ASP A 798 7.24 -38.31 11.52
N VAL A 799 6.24 -37.57 11.04
CA VAL A 799 6.44 -36.52 10.00
C VAL A 799 7.40 -35.42 10.47
N ARG A 800 7.26 -34.94 11.71
CA ARG A 800 8.16 -33.93 12.28
C ARG A 800 9.59 -34.43 12.47
N GLU A 801 9.75 -35.69 12.83
CA GLU A 801 11.05 -36.33 12.98
C GLU A 801 11.80 -36.44 11.65
N VAL A 802 11.11 -36.81 10.57
CA VAL A 802 11.68 -36.99 9.24
C VAL A 802 11.90 -35.65 8.53
N ALA A 803 10.89 -34.78 8.51
CA ALA A 803 10.89 -33.57 7.67
C ALA A 803 11.10 -32.26 8.43
N GLY A 804 10.95 -32.25 9.75
CA GLY A 804 10.93 -31.01 10.54
C GLY A 804 12.26 -30.24 10.53
N LYS A 805 13.40 -30.95 10.52
CA LYS A 805 14.72 -30.30 10.47
C LYS A 805 14.97 -29.57 9.14
N ALA A 806 14.53 -30.17 8.04
CA ALA A 806 14.69 -29.60 6.69
C ALA A 806 13.65 -28.49 6.40
N ASN A 807 12.55 -28.45 7.16
CA ASN A 807 11.44 -27.53 6.97
C ASN A 807 11.04 -26.84 8.29
N PRO A 808 11.79 -25.83 8.74
CA PRO A 808 11.44 -25.07 9.95
C PRO A 808 10.05 -24.44 9.78
N GLY A 809 9.14 -24.72 10.73
CA GLY A 809 7.77 -24.22 10.65
C GLY A 809 6.78 -25.13 9.93
N LEU A 810 7.17 -26.35 9.56
CA LEU A 810 6.27 -27.35 8.97
C LEU A 810 5.04 -27.58 9.86
N GLN A 811 3.87 -27.37 9.29
CA GLN A 811 2.57 -27.63 9.92
C GLN A 811 2.05 -29.00 9.51
N VAL A 812 1.68 -29.82 10.49
CA VAL A 812 0.99 -31.08 10.26
C VAL A 812 -0.44 -30.94 10.71
N VAL A 813 -1.38 -31.08 9.77
CA VAL A 813 -2.80 -30.76 9.97
C VAL A 813 -3.65 -32.00 9.75
N GLN A 814 -4.53 -32.29 10.70
CA GLN A 814 -5.56 -33.32 10.55
C GLN A 814 -6.62 -32.83 9.57
N LEU A 815 -6.87 -33.59 8.52
CA LEU A 815 -7.86 -33.25 7.49
C LEU A 815 -9.22 -33.94 7.81
N TYR A 816 -10.26 -33.46 7.22
CA TYR A 816 -11.69 -33.76 7.41
C TYR A 816 -12.22 -33.40 8.79
N ARG A 817 -11.58 -33.76 9.88
CA ARG A 817 -12.01 -33.30 11.19
C ARG A 817 -11.80 -31.78 11.34
N ASP A 818 -10.64 -31.29 10.91
CA ASP A 818 -10.37 -29.86 10.84
C ASP A 818 -11.36 -29.18 9.87
N TYR A 819 -11.59 -29.78 8.70
CA TYR A 819 -12.53 -29.30 7.71
C TYR A 819 -13.95 -29.18 8.25
N LEU A 820 -14.47 -30.23 8.87
CA LEU A 820 -15.83 -30.21 9.46
C LEU A 820 -16.00 -29.15 10.56
N LEU A 821 -14.94 -28.87 11.31
CA LEU A 821 -14.98 -27.92 12.42
C LEU A 821 -14.70 -26.47 11.99
N ASN A 822 -13.76 -26.30 11.07
CA ASN A 822 -13.19 -24.99 10.74
C ASN A 822 -13.69 -24.44 9.39
N PHE A 823 -13.91 -25.28 8.37
CA PHE A 823 -14.46 -24.82 7.09
C PHE A 823 -15.97 -24.53 7.12
N MET A 824 -16.63 -24.93 8.17
CA MET A 824 -18.04 -24.63 8.34
C MET A 824 -18.21 -23.14 8.56
N ILE A 825 -18.82 -22.46 7.60
CA ILE A 825 -19.16 -21.04 7.67
C ILE A 825 -20.63 -20.86 8.02
N ASN A 826 -21.05 -19.62 8.19
CA ASN A 826 -22.42 -19.24 8.55
C ASN A 826 -22.85 -19.77 9.93
N LYS A 827 -21.89 -19.99 10.85
CA LYS A 827 -22.19 -20.32 12.25
C LYS A 827 -22.68 -19.06 12.96
N ASN A 828 -23.73 -19.21 13.76
CA ASN A 828 -24.19 -18.13 14.64
C ASN A 828 -23.19 -17.94 15.80
N GLN A 829 -22.10 -17.26 15.56
CA GLN A 829 -21.05 -17.06 16.57
C GLN A 829 -21.46 -16.09 17.69
N ASP A 830 -22.43 -15.22 17.43
CA ASP A 830 -22.89 -14.22 18.40
C ASP A 830 -23.80 -14.79 19.51
N ARG A 831 -24.34 -16.00 19.35
CA ARG A 831 -25.09 -16.71 20.41
C ARG A 831 -24.21 -17.51 21.39
N ALA A 832 -22.97 -17.80 21.06
CA ALA A 832 -22.05 -18.59 21.90
C ALA A 832 -21.32 -17.76 22.97
N ALA A 833 -21.46 -16.45 22.99
CA ALA A 833 -20.82 -15.55 23.96
C ALA A 833 -21.72 -15.19 25.17
N ALA A 834 -22.94 -15.68 25.25
CA ALA A 834 -23.73 -15.61 26.46
C ALA A 834 -23.28 -16.76 27.40
N PRO A 835 -22.64 -16.48 28.55
CA PRO A 835 -22.34 -17.56 29.49
C PRO A 835 -23.63 -18.20 29.90
N ALA A 836 -23.73 -19.53 29.74
CA ALA A 836 -24.77 -20.31 30.35
C ALA A 836 -24.77 -19.99 31.86
N ILE A 837 -25.81 -19.28 32.30
CA ILE A 837 -26.09 -19.15 33.71
C ILE A 837 -26.50 -20.58 34.17
N THR A 838 -25.55 -21.35 34.58
CA THR A 838 -25.81 -22.53 35.38
C THR A 838 -26.44 -22.07 36.70
N ALA A 839 -27.75 -22.26 36.81
CA ALA A 839 -28.45 -22.22 38.07
C ALA A 839 -27.82 -23.29 38.98
N ALA A 840 -26.79 -22.91 39.72
CA ALA A 840 -26.30 -23.68 40.83
C ALA A 840 -27.30 -23.55 41.96
N GLY A 841 -27.90 -24.67 42.24
CA GLY A 841 -28.94 -24.81 43.22
C GLY A 841 -28.56 -24.29 44.59
N THR A 842 -29.46 -23.53 45.16
CA THR A 842 -29.62 -23.38 46.61
C THR A 842 -29.79 -24.75 47.28
N GLN A 843 -28.74 -25.25 47.90
CA GLN A 843 -28.89 -26.18 49.03
C GLN A 843 -28.18 -25.60 50.24
N GLY A 844 -28.97 -25.48 51.27
CA GLY A 844 -28.61 -24.85 52.51
C GLY A 844 -27.49 -25.52 53.30
N ALA A 845 -26.84 -24.72 54.09
CA ALA A 845 -26.15 -25.18 55.29
C ALA A 845 -26.73 -24.39 56.46
N ARG A 846 -27.46 -25.10 57.29
CA ARG A 846 -27.60 -24.81 58.72
C ARG A 846 -26.29 -25.29 59.35
N ALA A 847 -25.63 -24.46 60.02
CA ALA A 847 -25.05 -24.51 61.37
C ALA A 847 -24.04 -23.38 61.54
#